data_adb9c47319dac8a7c1e8be386a3607d5
#
_entry.id   adb9c47319dac8a7c1e8be386a3607d5
#
_cell.length_a   1.000
_cell.length_b   1.000
_cell.length_c   1.000
_cell.angle_alpha   90.00
_cell.angle_beta   90.00
_cell.angle_gamma   90.00
#
_symmetry.space_group_name_H-M   'P 1'
#
loop_
_entity.id
_entity.type
_entity.pdbx_description
1 polymer ?
#
loop_
_entity_poly.entity_id
_entity_poly.type
_entity_poly.pdbx_seq_one_letter_code
_entity_poly.pdbx_strand_id
1 'polypeptide(L)'
;MKLELLTLNKSLNIAYRKQSLKRDQIDTFKLNLTRMFSRINEMESEEHLKNIVSDFLKDTYYKSTNEINTKGRKDLVIHNDKTAESTVGVIIEVKRPSNKTEMITREKPNAKALHELLHYYLHERYIKDNKEIKHLIITNIYEWFIFDASEFERFFFDNPKLTKEYKNWNDGLYGLDKTDWFYKEMAQPFIEKELEQLTCSYFNLHEFETILSANNHEGEQKLLDLYKILSPEHLLKKPFANDSNTLNKNFYNELLHIIGLEETKDSGKKVIRRKIEKERNEGSLLENTIREFESQIRQCELTIQTSEGRTKEEEVFSAALELCITWLNRILFLKLLEGQLIKYHKGDRKYSFLNATYIKVFKELNELFFEVLAVKTTDRATHIHSKFGNIPYLNSSLFDSTEFELSYFKIKDLNDRLEIPVYAQSVLKSASGTRISGDKNTLHYLFEFLDAYDFASDSTAEIQEQNKTIINASVLGLIFEKINGYKDGSFFTPGFITMYMCRETIRRAVVEKFNERFTWSCANFTDLYNKLDKITTEEANATVNSLKICDPAVGSGHFLVSALNEIISIKSELGILADRTGKRLRGYSIIIENDELIITADEEIFFYNYKDPESQRVQETLFHEKQTIIENCLFGVDINPKSVMICRLRLWIELLKNAYYMTESKFTELQTLPNIDINIKCGNSLVSRFPLKDNVDSR
;
A
#
# COMPACT_ATOMS: atom_id res chain seq x y z
N MET A 1 -19.82 -7.74 31.66
CA MET A 1 -18.83 -7.30 30.62
C MET A 1 -17.71 -8.32 30.48
N LYS A 2 -17.34 -8.66 29.26
CA LYS A 2 -16.18 -9.51 28.93
C LYS A 2 -15.16 -8.70 28.18
N LEU A 3 -13.86 -8.83 28.53
CA LEU A 3 -12.77 -8.20 27.78
C LEU A 3 -12.22 -9.20 26.74
N GLU A 4 -12.31 -8.86 25.48
CA GLU A 4 -11.68 -9.62 24.40
C GLU A 4 -10.28 -9.08 24.15
N LEU A 5 -9.27 -9.93 24.43
CA LEU A 5 -7.87 -9.57 24.28
C LEU A 5 -7.35 -10.01 22.91
N LEU A 6 -6.91 -9.05 22.11
CA LEU A 6 -6.26 -9.29 20.85
C LEU A 6 -4.74 -9.39 21.06
N THR A 7 -4.12 -10.35 20.39
CA THR A 7 -2.66 -10.45 20.31
C THR A 7 -2.10 -9.29 19.48
N LEU A 8 -0.80 -9.02 19.60
CA LEU A 8 -0.12 -7.97 18.82
C LEU A 8 -0.37 -8.12 17.32
N ASN A 9 -0.31 -9.34 16.82
CA ASN A 9 -0.52 -9.66 15.41
C ASN A 9 -1.91 -9.29 14.90
N LYS A 10 -2.95 -9.51 15.73
CA LYS A 10 -4.34 -9.19 15.39
C LYS A 10 -4.66 -7.71 15.53
N SER A 11 -3.88 -7.00 16.34
CA SER A 11 -4.11 -5.59 16.66
C SER A 11 -3.50 -4.65 15.63
N LEU A 12 -2.41 -5.06 14.99
CA LEU A 12 -1.70 -4.25 14.02
C LEU A 12 -2.39 -4.31 12.65
N ASN A 13 -2.46 -3.16 11.99
CA ASN A 13 -2.78 -3.11 10.57
C ASN A 13 -1.80 -4.00 9.80
N ILE A 14 -2.34 -4.94 9.01
CA ILE A 14 -1.54 -5.98 8.35
C ILE A 14 -0.57 -5.36 7.32
N ALA A 15 -0.96 -4.29 6.61
CA ALA A 15 -0.07 -3.59 5.69
C ALA A 15 1.08 -2.88 6.43
N TYR A 16 0.81 -2.33 7.61
CA TYR A 16 1.85 -1.78 8.48
C TYR A 16 2.75 -2.89 9.06
N ARG A 17 2.17 -4.02 9.39
CA ARG A 17 2.90 -5.20 9.86
C ARG A 17 3.90 -5.73 8.82
N LYS A 18 3.56 -5.64 7.53
CA LYS A 18 4.46 -5.97 6.41
C LYS A 18 5.62 -4.99 6.24
N GLN A 19 5.52 -3.78 6.77
CA GLN A 19 6.58 -2.79 6.63
C GLN A 19 7.82 -3.19 7.43
N SER A 20 8.97 -3.23 6.75
CA SER A 20 10.26 -3.49 7.41
C SER A 20 10.69 -2.30 8.24
N LEU A 21 11.23 -2.57 9.41
CA LEU A 21 11.88 -1.56 10.26
C LEU A 21 13.36 -1.40 9.88
N LYS A 22 13.89 -0.21 10.07
CA LYS A 22 15.31 0.06 9.92
C LYS A 22 16.10 -0.52 11.09
N ARG A 23 17.33 -0.93 10.86
CA ARG A 23 18.18 -1.47 11.92
C ARG A 23 18.36 -0.47 13.07
N ASP A 24 18.58 0.79 12.77
CA ASP A 24 18.74 1.84 13.78
C ASP A 24 17.48 2.07 14.64
N GLN A 25 16.28 1.87 14.08
CA GLN A 25 15.03 1.96 14.82
C GLN A 25 14.90 0.84 15.86
N ILE A 26 15.17 -0.40 15.46
CA ILE A 26 15.06 -1.54 16.37
C ILE A 26 16.16 -1.54 17.42
N ASP A 27 17.38 -1.12 17.07
CA ASP A 27 18.48 -1.01 18.03
C ASP A 27 18.22 0.09 19.07
N THR A 28 17.69 1.24 18.65
CA THR A 28 17.24 2.32 19.55
C THR A 28 16.12 1.83 20.47
N PHE A 29 15.13 1.10 19.92
CA PHE A 29 14.05 0.54 20.70
C PHE A 29 14.55 -0.44 21.77
N LYS A 30 15.41 -1.38 21.41
CA LYS A 30 16.03 -2.35 22.36
C LYS A 30 16.76 -1.63 23.48
N LEU A 31 17.56 -0.63 23.13
CA LEU A 31 18.31 0.17 24.11
C LEU A 31 17.37 0.88 25.09
N ASN A 32 16.35 1.56 24.58
CA ASN A 32 15.42 2.33 25.42
C ASN A 32 14.51 1.41 26.25
N LEU A 33 14.08 0.26 25.71
CA LEU A 33 13.30 -0.72 26.45
C LEU A 33 14.14 -1.34 27.60
N THR A 34 15.40 -1.69 27.34
CA THR A 34 16.32 -2.17 28.39
C THR A 34 16.54 -1.11 29.47
N ARG A 35 16.71 0.15 29.06
CA ARG A 35 16.83 1.28 30.00
C ARG A 35 15.55 1.48 30.82
N MET A 36 14.38 1.33 30.20
CA MET A 36 13.10 1.38 30.90
C MET A 36 13.05 0.32 32.02
N PHE A 37 13.30 -0.95 31.69
CA PHE A 37 13.32 -2.03 32.69
C PHE A 37 14.29 -1.79 33.83
N SER A 38 15.49 -1.27 33.57
CA SER A 38 16.49 -0.98 34.61
C SER A 38 16.08 0.12 35.58
N ARG A 39 15.11 0.97 35.21
CA ARG A 39 14.60 2.10 36.02
C ARG A 39 13.33 1.75 36.79
N ILE A 40 12.65 0.66 36.47
CA ILE A 40 11.42 0.27 37.16
C ILE A 40 11.73 -0.18 38.59
N ASN A 41 11.07 0.49 39.54
CA ASN A 41 11.03 0.09 40.93
C ASN A 41 9.57 0.11 41.39
N GLU A 42 9.01 -1.04 41.68
CA GLU A 42 7.59 -1.22 42.01
C GLU A 42 7.16 -0.51 43.32
N MET A 43 8.14 -0.15 44.15
CA MET A 43 7.91 0.56 45.41
C MET A 43 7.80 2.08 45.22
N GLU A 44 8.14 2.58 44.04
CA GLU A 44 8.11 4.00 43.73
C GLU A 44 6.69 4.57 43.51
N SER A 45 6.60 5.89 43.47
CA SER A 45 5.33 6.58 43.26
C SER A 45 4.78 6.34 41.84
N GLU A 46 3.48 6.45 41.67
CA GLU A 46 2.83 6.38 40.36
C GLU A 46 3.36 7.46 39.41
N GLU A 47 3.65 8.67 39.95
CA GLU A 47 4.24 9.76 39.17
C GLU A 47 5.65 9.42 38.63
N HIS A 48 6.47 8.74 39.42
CA HIS A 48 7.77 8.26 38.97
C HIS A 48 7.63 7.26 37.80
N LEU A 49 6.69 6.36 37.92
CA LEU A 49 6.40 5.33 36.91
C LEU A 49 5.84 5.95 35.62
N LYS A 50 4.99 6.98 35.69
CA LYS A 50 4.52 7.78 34.55
C LYS A 50 5.68 8.42 33.80
N ASN A 51 6.65 8.99 34.52
CA ASN A 51 7.83 9.60 33.91
C ASN A 51 8.68 8.56 33.16
N ILE A 52 8.82 7.35 33.68
CA ILE A 52 9.54 6.27 32.99
C ILE A 52 8.87 5.90 31.67
N VAL A 53 7.52 5.75 31.68
CA VAL A 53 6.74 5.47 30.46
C VAL A 53 6.85 6.63 29.47
N SER A 54 6.74 7.87 29.94
CA SER A 54 6.87 9.07 29.11
C SER A 54 8.25 9.16 28.44
N ASP A 55 9.34 8.95 29.22
CA ASP A 55 10.70 8.99 28.69
C ASP A 55 10.92 7.92 27.63
N PHE A 56 10.47 6.68 27.91
CA PHE A 56 10.57 5.57 26.96
C PHE A 56 9.86 5.89 25.63
N LEU A 57 8.63 6.35 25.68
CA LEU A 57 7.86 6.71 24.49
C LEU A 57 8.50 7.89 23.75
N LYS A 58 8.89 8.95 24.47
CA LYS A 58 9.58 10.11 23.88
C LYS A 58 10.86 9.72 23.18
N ASP A 59 11.79 9.08 23.89
CA ASP A 59 13.13 8.79 23.36
C ASP A 59 13.12 7.75 22.24
N THR A 60 12.08 6.90 22.19
CA THR A 60 11.95 5.86 21.15
C THR A 60 11.24 6.40 19.90
N TYR A 61 10.15 7.16 20.05
CA TYR A 61 9.24 7.45 18.92
C TYR A 61 8.90 8.93 18.73
N TYR A 62 8.53 9.65 19.82
CA TYR A 62 7.73 10.86 19.71
C TYR A 62 8.50 12.18 19.81
N LYS A 63 9.71 12.18 20.38
CA LYS A 63 10.50 13.38 20.71
C LYS A 63 10.68 14.37 19.55
N SER A 64 10.78 13.87 18.32
CA SER A 64 10.98 14.71 17.14
C SER A 64 9.69 15.19 16.50
N THR A 65 8.57 14.54 16.77
CA THR A 65 7.32 14.70 15.99
C THR A 65 6.10 15.09 16.83
N ASN A 66 6.03 14.70 18.10
CA ASN A 66 4.84 14.84 18.92
C ASN A 66 5.22 15.24 20.35
N GLU A 67 4.34 15.97 21.02
CA GLU A 67 4.48 16.26 22.45
C GLU A 67 3.82 15.16 23.29
N ILE A 68 4.47 14.79 24.39
CA ILE A 68 3.91 13.94 25.44
C ILE A 68 3.99 14.68 26.76
N ASN A 69 2.87 14.86 27.42
CA ASN A 69 2.82 15.54 28.72
C ASN A 69 1.63 15.04 29.57
N THR A 70 1.55 15.53 30.79
CA THR A 70 0.36 15.41 31.63
C THR A 70 -0.58 16.59 31.30
N LYS A 71 -1.88 16.35 31.07
CA LYS A 71 -2.84 17.39 30.71
C LYS A 71 -4.06 17.37 31.60
N GLY A 72 -4.16 18.32 32.48
CA GLY A 72 -5.26 18.42 33.45
C GLY A 72 -5.22 17.29 34.49
N ARG A 73 -6.27 16.46 34.53
CA ARG A 73 -6.36 15.30 35.45
C ARG A 73 -5.90 13.99 34.81
N LYS A 74 -5.50 14.01 33.52
CA LYS A 74 -5.03 12.83 32.79
C LYS A 74 -3.61 12.50 33.17
N ASP A 75 -3.28 11.22 33.21
CA ASP A 75 -1.96 10.77 33.57
C ASP A 75 -0.91 11.13 32.52
N LEU A 76 -1.08 10.63 31.31
CA LEU A 76 -0.24 10.99 30.16
C LEU A 76 -1.11 11.15 28.91
N VAL A 77 -0.72 12.07 28.04
CA VAL A 77 -1.33 12.24 26.73
C VAL A 77 -0.24 12.36 25.66
N ILE A 78 -0.53 11.79 24.48
CA ILE A 78 0.25 12.03 23.27
C ILE A 78 -0.55 12.96 22.38
N HIS A 79 0.04 14.09 22.05
CA HIS A 79 -0.56 15.09 21.17
C HIS A 79 -0.40 14.71 19.69
N ASN A 80 -1.29 15.19 18.84
CA ASN A 80 -1.23 14.92 17.39
C ASN A 80 -0.07 15.67 16.70
N ASP A 81 0.53 16.70 17.36
CA ASP A 81 1.65 17.49 16.86
C ASP A 81 2.65 17.79 18.00
N LYS A 82 3.71 18.54 17.69
CA LYS A 82 4.82 18.93 18.60
C LYS A 82 4.45 19.89 19.71
N THR A 83 3.27 20.49 19.68
CA THR A 83 2.87 21.51 20.64
C THR A 83 1.85 20.98 21.64
N ALA A 84 1.94 21.45 22.87
CA ALA A 84 0.97 21.12 23.94
C ALA A 84 -0.43 21.71 23.72
N GLU A 85 -0.56 22.68 22.81
CA GLU A 85 -1.84 23.27 22.39
C GLU A 85 -2.57 22.41 21.35
N SER A 86 -1.86 21.50 20.68
CA SER A 86 -2.48 20.63 19.68
C SER A 86 -3.46 19.64 20.32
N THR A 87 -4.33 19.07 19.50
CA THR A 87 -5.32 18.08 19.96
C THR A 87 -4.65 16.84 20.54
N VAL A 88 -5.29 16.23 21.52
CA VAL A 88 -4.86 14.94 22.09
C VAL A 88 -5.22 13.82 21.15
N GLY A 89 -4.25 12.99 20.79
CA GLY A 89 -4.43 11.81 19.94
C GLY A 89 -4.52 10.50 20.74
N VAL A 90 -3.79 10.39 21.86
CA VAL A 90 -3.81 9.21 22.74
C VAL A 90 -3.91 9.64 24.19
N ILE A 91 -4.73 8.93 24.97
CA ILE A 91 -4.85 9.11 26.43
C ILE A 91 -4.31 7.83 27.08
N ILE A 92 -3.43 8.01 28.08
CA ILE A 92 -2.80 6.87 28.79
C ILE A 92 -3.09 7.03 30.28
N GLU A 93 -3.70 6.03 30.87
CA GLU A 93 -3.89 5.88 32.30
C GLU A 93 -2.84 4.91 32.84
N VAL A 94 -2.05 5.34 33.82
CA VAL A 94 -0.95 4.56 34.38
C VAL A 94 -1.28 4.19 35.84
N LYS A 95 -1.14 2.92 36.19
CA LYS A 95 -1.28 2.42 37.55
C LYS A 95 0.02 1.79 38.05
N ARG A 96 0.21 1.73 39.38
CA ARG A 96 1.34 0.99 39.94
C ARG A 96 1.11 -0.51 39.76
N PRO A 97 2.15 -1.32 39.50
CA PRO A 97 2.05 -2.79 39.44
C PRO A 97 1.46 -3.39 40.70
N SER A 98 1.73 -2.79 41.88
CA SER A 98 1.19 -3.20 43.18
C SER A 98 -0.29 -2.89 43.35
N ASN A 99 -0.90 -1.97 42.58
CA ASN A 99 -2.29 -1.53 42.70
C ASN A 99 -3.23 -2.44 41.87
N LYS A 100 -3.36 -3.71 42.30
CA LYS A 100 -4.21 -4.72 41.64
C LYS A 100 -5.73 -4.44 41.78
N THR A 101 -6.12 -3.57 42.68
CA THR A 101 -7.55 -3.29 42.95
C THR A 101 -8.14 -2.33 41.93
N GLU A 102 -7.38 -1.36 41.46
CA GLU A 102 -7.79 -0.33 40.50
C GLU A 102 -7.43 -0.70 39.04
N MET A 103 -6.47 -1.61 38.86
CA MET A 103 -6.07 -2.09 37.53
C MET A 103 -7.10 -3.03 36.92
N ILE A 104 -7.31 -2.95 35.62
CA ILE A 104 -8.16 -3.89 34.88
C ILE A 104 -7.44 -5.24 34.69
N THR A 105 -8.22 -6.30 34.64
CA THR A 105 -7.77 -7.64 34.23
C THR A 105 -8.79 -8.24 33.27
N ARG A 106 -8.42 -9.35 32.62
CA ARG A 106 -9.35 -10.07 31.73
C ARG A 106 -10.64 -10.48 32.45
N GLU A 107 -10.52 -10.89 33.69
CA GLU A 107 -11.63 -11.37 34.53
C GLU A 107 -12.39 -10.24 35.23
N LYS A 108 -11.69 -9.13 35.52
CA LYS A 108 -12.24 -7.96 36.18
C LYS A 108 -11.95 -6.68 35.38
N PRO A 109 -12.61 -6.49 34.23
CA PRO A 109 -12.38 -5.31 33.39
C PRO A 109 -13.08 -4.05 33.93
N ASN A 110 -14.19 -4.19 34.69
CA ASN A 110 -14.88 -3.07 35.30
C ASN A 110 -14.17 -2.61 36.58
N ALA A 111 -13.07 -1.88 36.42
CA ALA A 111 -12.23 -1.36 37.48
C ALA A 111 -11.99 0.16 37.32
N LYS A 112 -11.53 0.79 38.38
CA LYS A 112 -11.38 2.25 38.46
C LYS A 112 -10.56 2.83 37.29
N ALA A 113 -9.49 2.18 36.87
CA ALA A 113 -8.68 2.64 35.73
C ALA A 113 -9.50 2.81 34.43
N LEU A 114 -10.45 1.91 34.17
CA LEU A 114 -11.36 2.05 33.02
C LEU A 114 -12.35 3.21 33.21
N HIS A 115 -12.83 3.45 34.44
CA HIS A 115 -13.74 4.56 34.74
C HIS A 115 -13.02 5.92 34.55
N GLU A 116 -11.77 6.03 34.98
CA GLU A 116 -10.93 7.21 34.81
C GLU A 116 -10.66 7.48 33.32
N LEU A 117 -10.28 6.44 32.57
CA LEU A 117 -10.07 6.54 31.13
C LEU A 117 -11.35 6.95 30.38
N LEU A 118 -12.51 6.40 30.75
CA LEU A 118 -13.81 6.78 30.21
C LEU A 118 -14.15 8.24 30.50
N HIS A 119 -13.91 8.70 31.74
CA HIS A 119 -14.12 10.09 32.10
C HIS A 119 -13.26 11.03 31.25
N TYR A 120 -11.98 10.73 31.08
CA TYR A 120 -11.07 11.54 30.26
C TYR A 120 -11.49 11.57 28.79
N TYR A 121 -11.93 10.44 28.25
CA TYR A 121 -12.44 10.36 26.89
C TYR A 121 -13.68 11.24 26.70
N LEU A 122 -14.69 11.10 27.56
CA LEU A 122 -15.93 11.87 27.47
C LEU A 122 -15.66 13.36 27.66
N HIS A 123 -14.72 13.74 28.55
CA HIS A 123 -14.31 15.13 28.74
C HIS A 123 -13.68 15.71 27.47
N GLU A 124 -12.75 15.01 26.81
CA GLU A 124 -12.16 15.47 25.54
C GLU A 124 -13.20 15.57 24.43
N ARG A 125 -14.12 14.62 24.34
CA ARG A 125 -15.16 14.59 23.29
C ARG A 125 -16.22 15.68 23.49
N TYR A 126 -16.73 15.87 24.71
CA TYR A 126 -17.83 16.79 24.98
C TYR A 126 -17.39 18.22 25.32
N ILE A 127 -16.33 18.36 26.11
CA ILE A 127 -15.93 19.67 26.62
C ILE A 127 -14.93 20.33 25.67
N LYS A 128 -14.06 19.54 25.06
CA LYS A 128 -13.01 20.02 24.15
C LYS A 128 -13.36 19.90 22.66
N ASP A 129 -14.48 19.24 22.35
CA ASP A 129 -14.90 18.86 20.98
C ASP A 129 -13.78 18.17 20.18
N ASN A 130 -12.95 17.41 20.88
CA ASN A 130 -11.80 16.72 20.27
C ASN A 130 -12.25 15.42 19.60
N LYS A 131 -12.29 15.40 18.26
CA LYS A 131 -12.64 14.23 17.43
C LYS A 131 -11.42 13.43 16.94
N GLU A 132 -10.22 13.83 17.37
CA GLU A 132 -8.97 13.28 16.85
C GLU A 132 -8.29 12.27 17.78
N ILE A 133 -8.97 11.82 18.83
CA ILE A 133 -8.49 10.73 19.68
C ILE A 133 -8.49 9.45 18.86
N LYS A 134 -7.36 8.73 18.84
CA LYS A 134 -7.18 7.49 18.08
C LYS A 134 -7.13 6.26 18.95
N HIS A 135 -6.43 6.33 20.09
CA HIS A 135 -6.32 5.23 21.04
C HIS A 135 -6.41 5.69 22.49
N LEU A 136 -6.82 4.74 23.34
CA LEU A 136 -6.86 4.91 24.79
C LEU A 136 -6.12 3.73 25.41
N ILE A 137 -5.28 3.99 26.42
CA ILE A 137 -4.37 2.99 26.99
C ILE A 137 -4.54 2.95 28.50
N ILE A 138 -4.57 1.73 29.06
CA ILE A 138 -4.39 1.48 30.49
C ILE A 138 -3.14 0.63 30.65
N THR A 139 -2.22 1.02 31.52
CA THR A 139 -1.02 0.26 31.79
C THR A 139 -0.62 0.30 33.26
N ASN A 140 -0.01 -0.80 33.75
CA ASN A 140 0.73 -0.86 34.99
C ASN A 140 2.25 -0.97 34.75
N ILE A 141 2.71 -0.47 33.59
CA ILE A 141 4.04 -0.57 33.00
C ILE A 141 4.30 -1.95 32.35
N TYR A 142 3.98 -3.05 33.02
CA TYR A 142 4.18 -4.39 32.48
C TYR A 142 3.03 -4.83 31.58
N GLU A 143 1.80 -4.66 32.02
CA GLU A 143 0.60 -5.01 31.27
C GLU A 143 0.05 -3.78 30.56
N TRP A 144 -0.22 -3.93 29.27
CA TRP A 144 -0.74 -2.87 28.41
C TRP A 144 -2.06 -3.31 27.79
N PHE A 145 -3.09 -2.50 27.97
CA PHE A 145 -4.40 -2.64 27.37
C PHE A 145 -4.64 -1.41 26.47
N ILE A 146 -4.67 -1.60 25.16
CA ILE A 146 -4.81 -0.54 24.18
C ILE A 146 -6.15 -0.69 23.48
N PHE A 147 -7.03 0.30 23.63
CA PHE A 147 -8.35 0.36 23.03
C PHE A 147 -8.33 1.29 21.82
N ASP A 148 -8.96 0.87 20.71
CA ASP A 148 -9.25 1.80 19.61
C ASP A 148 -10.34 2.78 20.07
N ALA A 149 -10.17 4.08 19.77
CA ALA A 149 -11.14 5.10 20.18
C ALA A 149 -12.52 4.90 19.56
N SER A 150 -12.63 4.20 18.42
CA SER A 150 -13.90 3.84 17.79
C SER A 150 -14.74 2.92 18.66
N GLU A 151 -14.12 2.05 19.47
CA GLU A 151 -14.84 1.22 20.46
C GLU A 151 -15.49 2.09 21.55
N PHE A 152 -14.75 3.08 22.05
CA PHE A 152 -15.28 4.03 23.03
C PHE A 152 -16.35 4.95 22.42
N GLU A 153 -16.20 5.34 21.15
CA GLU A 153 -17.22 6.10 20.44
C GLU A 153 -18.52 5.31 20.34
N ARG A 154 -18.45 4.09 19.81
CA ARG A 154 -19.59 3.20 19.59
C ARG A 154 -20.35 2.85 20.89
N PHE A 155 -19.64 2.50 21.95
CA PHE A 155 -20.28 2.00 23.18
C PHE A 155 -20.64 3.10 24.17
N PHE A 156 -19.85 4.17 24.23
CA PHE A 156 -20.03 5.19 25.26
C PHE A 156 -20.50 6.53 24.70
N PHE A 157 -19.84 7.05 23.67
CA PHE A 157 -20.16 8.39 23.15
C PHE A 157 -21.49 8.41 22.39
N ASP A 158 -21.75 7.40 21.57
CA ASP A 158 -22.98 7.27 20.77
C ASP A 158 -24.17 6.81 21.61
N ASN A 159 -23.97 6.51 22.92
CA ASN A 159 -25.06 6.15 23.80
C ASN A 159 -25.76 7.40 24.34
N PRO A 160 -27.01 7.69 23.90
CA PRO A 160 -27.70 8.94 24.26
C PRO A 160 -27.96 9.09 25.76
N LYS A 161 -28.13 7.94 26.45
CA LYS A 161 -28.44 7.92 27.89
C LYS A 161 -27.22 8.31 28.71
N LEU A 162 -26.08 7.65 28.47
CA LEU A 162 -24.81 7.95 29.13
C LEU A 162 -24.37 9.39 28.86
N THR A 163 -24.48 9.82 27.63
CA THR A 163 -24.13 11.15 27.17
C THR A 163 -24.94 12.25 27.88
N LYS A 164 -26.26 12.05 27.97
CA LYS A 164 -27.12 13.01 28.63
C LYS A 164 -26.82 13.09 30.14
N GLU A 165 -26.60 11.96 30.79
CA GLU A 165 -26.24 11.91 32.21
C GLU A 165 -24.88 12.53 32.48
N TYR A 166 -23.86 12.27 31.61
CA TYR A 166 -22.56 12.86 31.74
C TYR A 166 -22.59 14.40 31.62
N LYS A 167 -23.35 14.93 30.64
CA LYS A 167 -23.53 16.39 30.49
C LYS A 167 -24.18 16.99 31.71
N ASN A 168 -25.29 16.39 32.21
CA ASN A 168 -26.00 16.87 33.41
C ASN A 168 -25.07 16.90 34.62
N TRP A 169 -24.22 15.88 34.80
CA TRP A 169 -23.27 15.82 35.87
C TRP A 169 -22.17 16.89 35.71
N ASN A 170 -21.58 17.04 34.52
CA ASN A 170 -20.56 18.03 34.24
C ASN A 170 -21.08 19.47 34.42
N ASP A 171 -22.35 19.72 34.09
CA ASP A 171 -23.00 21.01 34.26
C ASP A 171 -23.46 21.27 35.71
N GLY A 172 -23.13 20.37 36.66
CA GLY A 172 -23.38 20.53 38.09
C GLY A 172 -24.84 20.28 38.51
N LEU A 173 -25.70 19.74 37.63
CA LEU A 173 -27.12 19.53 37.89
C LEU A 173 -27.37 18.53 39.03
N TYR A 174 -26.42 17.68 39.37
CA TYR A 174 -26.53 16.71 40.49
C TYR A 174 -25.95 17.25 41.81
N GLY A 175 -25.45 18.49 41.85
CA GLY A 175 -24.90 19.12 43.05
C GLY A 175 -23.64 18.44 43.63
N LEU A 176 -23.01 17.54 42.87
CA LEU A 176 -21.90 16.70 43.28
C LEU A 176 -20.73 16.84 42.30
N ASP A 177 -19.74 17.64 42.67
CA ASP A 177 -18.54 17.89 41.86
C ASP A 177 -17.46 16.80 41.96
N LYS A 178 -17.73 15.69 42.63
CA LYS A 178 -16.70 14.68 42.88
C LYS A 178 -16.66 13.62 41.75
N THR A 179 -15.49 13.46 41.13
CA THR A 179 -15.23 12.41 40.15
C THR A 179 -15.53 11.01 40.64
N ASP A 180 -15.38 10.74 41.96
CA ASP A 180 -15.75 9.48 42.58
C ASP A 180 -17.23 9.12 42.40
N TRP A 181 -18.10 10.13 42.35
CA TRP A 181 -19.52 9.90 42.06
C TRP A 181 -19.74 9.42 40.64
N PHE A 182 -19.06 10.06 39.67
CA PHE A 182 -19.10 9.62 38.28
C PHE A 182 -18.64 8.16 38.15
N TYR A 183 -17.57 7.77 38.84
CA TYR A 183 -17.05 6.39 38.75
C TYR A 183 -18.01 5.38 39.31
N LYS A 184 -18.61 5.62 40.51
CA LYS A 184 -19.44 4.66 41.23
C LYS A 184 -20.88 4.63 40.78
N GLU A 185 -21.45 5.79 40.50
CA GLU A 185 -22.90 5.92 40.27
C GLU A 185 -23.25 5.94 38.77
N MET A 186 -22.29 6.26 37.91
CA MET A 186 -22.51 6.37 36.47
C MET A 186 -21.69 5.33 35.69
N ALA A 187 -20.35 5.40 35.72
CA ALA A 187 -19.49 4.54 34.88
C ALA A 187 -19.60 3.06 35.24
N GLN A 188 -19.43 2.71 36.51
CA GLN A 188 -19.47 1.32 36.96
C GLN A 188 -20.83 0.63 36.69
N PRO A 189 -21.99 1.21 37.04
CA PRO A 189 -23.29 0.57 36.73
C PRO A 189 -23.58 0.51 35.24
N PHE A 190 -23.16 1.51 34.48
CA PHE A 190 -23.34 1.51 33.03
C PHE A 190 -22.54 0.38 32.36
N ILE A 191 -21.24 0.26 32.68
CA ILE A 191 -20.39 -0.81 32.18
C ILE A 191 -20.93 -2.20 32.56
N GLU A 192 -21.45 -2.35 33.76
CA GLU A 192 -21.98 -3.61 34.23
C GLU A 192 -23.27 -4.05 33.51
N LYS A 193 -24.16 -3.10 33.21
CA LYS A 193 -25.50 -3.37 32.68
C LYS A 193 -25.59 -3.37 31.17
N GLU A 194 -24.86 -2.44 30.51
CA GLU A 194 -25.06 -2.15 29.10
C GLU A 194 -23.89 -2.70 28.21
N LEU A 195 -22.77 -3.07 28.83
CA LEU A 195 -21.61 -3.55 28.09
C LEU A 195 -21.45 -5.07 28.24
N GLU A 196 -21.69 -5.78 27.13
CA GLU A 196 -21.48 -7.23 27.10
C GLU A 196 -20.01 -7.55 26.84
N GLN A 197 -19.36 -6.85 25.86
CA GLN A 197 -18.00 -7.09 25.41
C GLN A 197 -17.28 -5.79 25.07
N LEU A 198 -15.99 -5.70 25.36
CA LEU A 198 -15.08 -4.65 24.90
C LEU A 198 -13.79 -5.29 24.37
N THR A 199 -13.32 -4.82 23.24
CA THR A 199 -12.12 -5.37 22.57
C THR A 199 -10.92 -4.47 22.81
N CYS A 200 -9.77 -5.04 23.11
CA CYS A 200 -8.50 -4.30 23.22
C CYS A 200 -7.30 -5.15 22.84
N SER A 201 -6.23 -4.49 22.41
CA SER A 201 -4.91 -5.10 22.27
C SER A 201 -4.29 -5.31 23.64
N TYR A 202 -3.67 -6.47 23.86
CA TYR A 202 -3.02 -6.79 25.13
C TYR A 202 -1.63 -7.39 24.91
N PHE A 203 -0.70 -6.94 25.73
CA PHE A 203 0.61 -7.59 25.87
C PHE A 203 1.18 -7.36 27.28
N ASN A 204 2.11 -8.27 27.67
CA ASN A 204 2.84 -8.17 28.92
C ASN A 204 4.35 -8.04 28.64
N LEU A 205 4.96 -6.95 29.07
CA LEU A 205 6.37 -6.65 28.82
C LEU A 205 7.32 -7.66 29.49
N HIS A 206 6.91 -8.38 30.56
CA HIS A 206 7.75 -9.43 31.13
C HIS A 206 8.12 -10.54 30.14
N GLU A 207 7.23 -10.80 29.16
CA GLU A 207 7.52 -11.80 28.11
C GLU A 207 8.69 -11.40 27.21
N PHE A 208 9.01 -10.11 27.14
CA PHE A 208 10.06 -9.56 26.28
C PHE A 208 11.42 -9.39 27.00
N GLU A 209 11.49 -9.47 28.33
CA GLU A 209 12.74 -9.36 29.08
C GLU A 209 13.75 -10.46 28.69
N THR A 210 13.27 -11.69 28.56
CA THR A 210 14.09 -12.83 28.13
C THR A 210 14.53 -12.71 26.67
N ILE A 211 13.66 -12.15 25.84
CA ILE A 211 13.90 -11.95 24.41
C ILE A 211 14.99 -10.89 24.16
N LEU A 212 14.99 -9.82 24.96
CA LEU A 212 16.03 -8.77 24.88
C LEU A 212 17.41 -9.32 25.21
N SER A 213 17.48 -10.32 26.08
CA SER A 213 18.75 -10.96 26.49
C SER A 213 19.23 -12.02 25.49
N ALA A 214 18.31 -12.58 24.69
CA ALA A 214 18.59 -13.61 23.70
C ALA A 214 18.80 -12.98 22.32
N ASN A 215 20.03 -12.92 21.87
CA ASN A 215 20.38 -12.39 20.53
C ASN A 215 20.07 -13.43 19.43
N ASN A 216 18.78 -13.85 19.30
CA ASN A 216 18.33 -14.79 18.28
C ASN A 216 17.28 -14.15 17.35
N HIS A 217 17.19 -14.66 16.13
CA HIS A 217 16.33 -14.13 15.06
C HIS A 217 14.82 -14.21 15.41
N GLU A 218 14.35 -15.29 16.03
CA GLU A 218 12.96 -15.47 16.41
C GLU A 218 12.51 -14.50 17.51
N GLY A 219 13.41 -14.20 18.46
CA GLY A 219 13.12 -13.20 19.50
C GLY A 219 13.03 -11.79 18.93
N GLU A 220 13.89 -11.47 17.97
CA GLU A 220 13.89 -10.16 17.33
C GLU A 220 12.56 -9.89 16.63
N GLN A 221 11.94 -10.89 16.00
CA GLN A 221 10.63 -10.81 15.35
C GLN A 221 9.52 -10.33 16.28
N LYS A 222 9.42 -10.93 17.47
CA LYS A 222 8.43 -10.52 18.48
C LYS A 222 8.61 -9.07 18.93
N LEU A 223 9.86 -8.59 18.96
CA LEU A 223 10.17 -7.19 19.26
C LEU A 223 9.71 -6.22 18.17
N LEU A 224 9.62 -6.67 16.90
CA LEU A 224 9.11 -5.83 15.81
C LEU A 224 7.63 -5.50 15.98
N ASP A 225 6.80 -6.48 16.32
CA ASP A 225 5.39 -6.25 16.58
C ASP A 225 5.18 -5.36 17.82
N LEU A 226 6.00 -5.56 18.87
CA LEU A 226 5.98 -4.70 20.05
C LEU A 226 6.42 -3.26 19.71
N TYR A 227 7.44 -3.08 18.87
CA TYR A 227 7.80 -1.76 18.36
C TYR A 227 6.63 -1.09 17.64
N LYS A 228 6.01 -1.81 16.71
CA LYS A 228 4.95 -1.29 15.86
C LYS A 228 3.70 -0.88 16.61
N ILE A 229 3.28 -1.65 17.63
CA ILE A 229 2.05 -1.35 18.38
C ILE A 229 2.14 -0.05 19.17
N LEU A 230 3.35 0.38 19.55
CA LEU A 230 3.60 1.61 20.31
C LEU A 230 4.01 2.81 19.44
N SER A 231 4.17 2.59 18.12
CA SER A 231 4.62 3.61 17.18
C SER A 231 3.55 4.66 16.85
N PRO A 232 3.94 5.84 16.34
CA PRO A 232 3.00 6.86 15.87
C PRO A 232 2.10 6.39 14.73
N GLU A 233 2.60 5.48 13.87
CA GLU A 233 1.85 4.90 12.75
C GLU A 233 0.65 4.09 13.25
N HIS A 234 0.79 3.40 14.38
CA HIS A 234 -0.32 2.68 14.99
C HIS A 234 -1.12 3.59 15.94
N LEU A 235 -0.49 4.12 16.99
CA LEU A 235 -1.22 4.81 18.06
C LEU A 235 -1.87 6.13 17.62
N LEU A 236 -1.29 6.85 16.66
CA LEU A 236 -1.86 8.08 16.09
C LEU A 236 -2.47 7.87 14.71
N LYS A 237 -2.49 6.61 14.20
CA LYS A 237 -2.96 6.26 12.87
C LYS A 237 -2.32 7.14 11.78
N LYS A 238 -1.01 7.42 11.94
CA LYS A 238 -0.25 8.22 10.96
C LYS A 238 0.02 7.40 9.70
N PRO A 239 0.08 8.06 8.51
CA PRO A 239 0.46 7.39 7.28
C PRO A 239 1.84 6.76 7.39
N PHE A 240 2.00 5.56 6.85
CA PHE A 240 3.27 4.84 6.76
C PHE A 240 3.71 4.69 5.30
N ALA A 241 4.98 4.34 5.06
CA ALA A 241 5.61 4.41 3.73
C ALA A 241 4.91 3.58 2.62
N ASN A 242 4.09 2.59 2.99
CA ASN A 242 3.33 1.76 2.06
C ASN A 242 1.88 2.24 1.86
N ASP A 243 1.53 3.42 2.34
CA ASP A 243 0.20 3.98 2.10
C ASP A 243 0.04 4.27 0.61
N SER A 244 -0.83 3.52 -0.06
CA SER A 244 -1.17 3.67 -1.48
C SER A 244 -1.76 5.04 -1.83
N ASN A 245 -2.18 5.80 -0.83
CA ASN A 245 -2.74 7.15 -1.00
C ASN A 245 -1.68 8.26 -0.91
N THR A 246 -0.43 7.92 -0.61
CA THR A 246 0.63 8.91 -0.40
C THR A 246 1.72 8.81 -1.47
N LEU A 247 1.83 9.87 -2.28
CA LEU A 247 2.90 10.00 -3.27
C LEU A 247 4.25 10.21 -2.59
N ASN A 248 5.24 9.38 -2.92
CA ASN A 248 6.63 9.64 -2.51
C ASN A 248 7.20 10.82 -3.30
N LYS A 249 7.23 11.99 -2.66
CA LYS A 249 7.65 13.25 -3.30
C LYS A 249 9.12 13.25 -3.72
N ASN A 250 10.00 12.61 -2.95
CA ASN A 250 11.43 12.57 -3.28
C ASN A 250 11.66 11.74 -4.53
N PHE A 251 11.08 10.54 -4.58
CA PHE A 251 11.12 9.69 -5.77
C PHE A 251 10.56 10.41 -6.99
N TYR A 252 9.39 11.00 -6.86
CA TYR A 252 8.70 11.70 -7.95
C TYR A 252 9.50 12.88 -8.52
N ASN A 253 10.03 13.74 -7.64
CA ASN A 253 10.77 14.93 -8.08
C ASN A 253 12.09 14.56 -8.75
N GLU A 254 12.82 13.58 -8.23
CA GLU A 254 14.08 13.10 -8.81
C GLU A 254 13.84 12.40 -10.15
N LEU A 255 12.75 11.64 -10.27
CA LEU A 255 12.34 11.02 -11.53
C LEU A 255 12.00 12.07 -12.59
N LEU A 256 11.24 13.12 -12.25
CA LEU A 256 10.97 14.24 -13.15
C LEU A 256 12.26 14.93 -13.60
N HIS A 257 13.21 15.10 -12.69
CA HIS A 257 14.52 15.69 -13.02
C HIS A 257 15.28 14.86 -14.06
N ILE A 258 15.33 13.52 -13.91
CA ILE A 258 15.97 12.60 -14.85
C ILE A 258 15.29 12.61 -16.22
N ILE A 259 13.96 12.71 -16.23
CA ILE A 259 13.19 12.83 -17.47
C ILE A 259 13.46 14.18 -18.17
N GLY A 260 13.66 15.26 -17.43
CA GLY A 260 13.78 16.64 -17.95
C GLY A 260 12.49 17.46 -17.79
N LEU A 261 11.62 17.07 -16.89
CA LEU A 261 10.35 17.73 -16.57
C LEU A 261 10.42 18.45 -15.22
N GLU A 262 9.45 19.35 -14.98
CA GLU A 262 9.25 20.03 -13.71
C GLU A 262 7.76 20.16 -13.37
N GLU A 263 7.43 20.16 -12.06
CA GLU A 263 6.08 20.47 -11.58
C GLU A 263 6.02 21.95 -11.19
N THR A 264 5.15 22.72 -11.84
CA THR A 264 4.93 24.14 -11.56
C THR A 264 3.48 24.42 -11.18
N LYS A 265 3.23 25.60 -10.60
CA LYS A 265 1.86 26.07 -10.37
C LYS A 265 1.43 26.99 -11.51
N ASP A 266 0.37 26.63 -12.19
CA ASP A 266 -0.29 27.49 -13.16
C ASP A 266 -1.75 27.73 -12.73
N SER A 267 -2.12 28.99 -12.56
CA SER A 267 -3.48 29.42 -12.16
C SER A 267 -4.00 28.65 -10.92
N GLY A 268 -3.11 28.38 -9.95
CA GLY A 268 -3.44 27.64 -8.72
C GLY A 268 -3.43 26.12 -8.84
N LYS A 269 -3.28 25.56 -10.05
CA LYS A 269 -3.16 24.12 -10.31
C LYS A 269 -1.71 23.72 -10.50
N LYS A 270 -1.36 22.53 -10.06
CA LYS A 270 -0.05 21.93 -10.32
C LYS A 270 -0.05 21.33 -11.73
N VAL A 271 0.92 21.74 -12.54
CA VAL A 271 1.08 21.31 -13.93
C VAL A 271 2.52 20.84 -14.14
N ILE A 272 2.68 19.71 -14.84
CA ILE A 272 3.98 19.22 -15.28
C ILE A 272 4.28 19.81 -16.65
N ARG A 273 5.49 20.33 -16.83
CA ARG A 273 5.93 20.89 -18.10
C ARG A 273 7.39 20.61 -18.38
N ARG A 274 7.80 20.80 -19.63
CA ARG A 274 9.20 20.87 -20.02
C ARG A 274 9.86 22.04 -19.29
N LYS A 275 11.08 21.84 -18.81
CA LYS A 275 11.87 22.92 -18.18
C LYS A 275 12.04 24.12 -19.10
N ILE A 276 12.17 25.30 -18.54
CA ILE A 276 12.49 26.50 -19.32
C ILE A 276 13.86 26.33 -19.99
N GLU A 277 14.07 26.96 -21.15
CA GLU A 277 15.22 26.73 -22.03
C GLU A 277 16.57 26.81 -21.30
N LYS A 278 16.74 27.77 -20.41
CA LYS A 278 17.96 27.96 -19.61
C LYS A 278 18.27 26.86 -18.60
N GLU A 279 17.25 26.07 -18.22
CA GLU A 279 17.34 24.99 -17.22
C GLU A 279 17.27 23.60 -17.85
N ARG A 280 17.14 23.53 -19.19
CA ARG A 280 17.15 22.27 -19.92
C ARG A 280 18.55 21.66 -19.88
N ASN A 281 18.61 20.37 -19.65
CA ASN A 281 19.84 19.61 -19.72
C ASN A 281 19.77 18.63 -20.91
N GLU A 282 20.67 18.75 -21.85
CA GLU A 282 20.71 17.92 -23.06
C GLU A 282 20.80 16.41 -22.77
N GLY A 283 21.36 16.05 -21.63
CA GLY A 283 21.46 14.67 -21.19
C GLY A 283 20.18 14.10 -20.60
N SER A 284 19.16 14.91 -20.20
CA SER A 284 17.89 14.37 -19.73
C SER A 284 17.21 13.51 -20.81
N LEU A 285 16.45 12.50 -20.39
CA LEU A 285 15.83 11.56 -21.35
C LEU A 285 15.03 12.29 -22.44
N LEU A 286 14.25 13.29 -22.07
CA LEU A 286 13.41 14.05 -22.99
C LEU A 286 14.24 14.90 -23.97
N GLU A 287 15.22 15.65 -23.49
CA GLU A 287 16.03 16.51 -24.36
C GLU A 287 16.93 15.68 -25.29
N ASN A 288 17.51 14.58 -24.80
CA ASN A 288 18.22 13.60 -25.60
C ASN A 288 17.31 13.03 -26.70
N THR A 289 16.08 12.62 -26.34
CA THR A 289 15.11 12.09 -27.31
C THR A 289 14.74 13.14 -28.37
N ILE A 290 14.46 14.38 -27.99
CA ILE A 290 14.09 15.46 -28.90
C ILE A 290 15.24 15.70 -29.89
N ARG A 291 16.47 15.85 -29.41
CA ARG A 291 17.65 16.13 -30.23
C ARG A 291 17.95 15.03 -31.24
N GLU A 292 17.98 13.80 -30.81
CA GLU A 292 18.29 12.67 -31.70
C GLU A 292 17.12 12.42 -32.68
N PHE A 293 15.87 12.60 -32.24
CA PHE A 293 14.72 12.50 -33.12
C PHE A 293 14.68 13.58 -34.17
N GLU A 294 15.00 14.84 -33.85
CA GLU A 294 15.15 15.94 -34.83
C GLU A 294 16.30 15.68 -35.79
N SER A 295 17.40 15.07 -35.33
CA SER A 295 18.52 14.67 -36.16
C SER A 295 18.09 13.63 -37.21
N GLN A 296 17.36 12.61 -36.80
CA GLN A 296 16.81 11.58 -37.70
C GLN A 296 15.83 12.15 -38.72
N ILE A 297 14.92 13.03 -38.28
CA ILE A 297 13.98 13.70 -39.19
C ILE A 297 14.73 14.45 -40.28
N ARG A 298 15.81 15.16 -39.92
CA ARG A 298 16.63 15.89 -40.89
C ARG A 298 17.38 14.96 -41.86
N GLN A 299 17.90 13.83 -41.36
CA GLN A 299 18.69 12.89 -42.16
C GLN A 299 17.84 12.03 -43.11
N CYS A 300 16.63 11.65 -42.68
CA CYS A 300 15.78 10.74 -43.44
C CYS A 300 14.66 11.45 -44.22
N GLU A 301 14.67 12.79 -44.26
CA GLU A 301 13.60 13.62 -44.88
C GLU A 301 12.17 13.20 -44.41
N LEU A 302 12.07 12.70 -43.19
CA LEU A 302 10.77 12.26 -42.63
C LEU A 302 9.84 13.46 -42.43
N THR A 303 8.64 13.35 -42.96
CA THR A 303 7.59 14.35 -42.73
C THR A 303 6.74 13.94 -41.56
N ILE A 304 6.82 14.69 -40.45
CA ILE A 304 5.87 14.52 -39.36
C ILE A 304 4.56 15.15 -39.78
N GLN A 305 3.48 14.38 -39.74
CA GLN A 305 2.13 14.94 -39.93
C GLN A 305 1.82 15.82 -38.72
N THR A 306 1.67 17.12 -38.99
CA THR A 306 1.25 18.07 -37.95
C THR A 306 -0.27 18.02 -37.82
N SER A 307 -0.77 17.80 -36.59
CA SER A 307 -2.17 17.94 -36.29
C SER A 307 -2.64 19.41 -36.47
N GLU A 308 -3.89 19.63 -36.87
CA GLU A 308 -4.42 20.98 -37.05
C GLU A 308 -4.17 21.86 -35.82
N GLY A 309 -3.47 22.98 -36.02
CA GLY A 309 -3.19 23.98 -34.99
C GLY A 309 -1.93 23.75 -34.15
N ARG A 310 -1.11 22.70 -34.42
CA ARG A 310 0.16 22.48 -33.73
C ARG A 310 1.39 22.84 -34.61
N THR A 311 2.44 23.33 -33.94
CA THR A 311 3.72 23.55 -34.57
C THR A 311 4.52 22.24 -34.71
N LYS A 312 5.49 22.17 -35.62
CA LYS A 312 6.36 21.00 -35.72
C LYS A 312 7.13 20.72 -34.43
N GLU A 313 7.53 21.75 -33.71
CA GLU A 313 8.23 21.61 -32.41
C GLU A 313 7.34 21.00 -31.35
N GLU A 314 6.05 21.38 -31.30
CA GLU A 314 5.06 20.79 -30.35
C GLU A 314 4.78 19.32 -30.68
N GLU A 315 4.76 18.92 -31.95
CA GLU A 315 4.60 17.52 -32.33
C GLU A 315 5.85 16.69 -31.99
N VAL A 316 7.04 17.20 -32.24
CA VAL A 316 8.29 16.54 -31.84
C VAL A 316 8.35 16.38 -30.33
N PHE A 317 8.01 17.42 -29.58
CA PHE A 317 7.95 17.35 -28.13
C PHE A 317 6.92 16.32 -27.64
N SER A 318 5.73 16.29 -28.23
CA SER A 318 4.68 15.34 -27.87
C SER A 318 5.08 13.90 -28.12
N ALA A 319 5.68 13.62 -29.29
CA ALA A 319 6.19 12.30 -29.65
C ALA A 319 7.36 11.86 -28.74
N ALA A 320 8.33 12.75 -28.51
CA ALA A 320 9.45 12.47 -27.61
C ALA A 320 9.00 12.18 -26.18
N LEU A 321 8.03 12.94 -25.67
CA LEU A 321 7.47 12.72 -24.34
C LEU A 321 6.74 11.37 -24.26
N GLU A 322 5.99 10.99 -25.28
CA GLU A 322 5.29 9.71 -25.35
C GLU A 322 6.27 8.53 -25.32
N LEU A 323 7.36 8.61 -26.11
CA LEU A 323 8.41 7.62 -26.10
C LEU A 323 9.09 7.51 -24.73
N CYS A 324 9.48 8.63 -24.12
CA CYS A 324 10.10 8.65 -22.80
C CYS A 324 9.19 7.99 -21.73
N ILE A 325 7.89 8.31 -21.75
CA ILE A 325 6.91 7.73 -20.83
C ILE A 325 6.78 6.22 -21.06
N THR A 326 6.71 5.78 -22.31
CA THR A 326 6.62 4.36 -22.66
C THR A 326 7.83 3.58 -22.15
N TRP A 327 9.04 4.08 -22.38
CA TRP A 327 10.27 3.44 -21.89
C TRP A 327 10.35 3.43 -20.37
N LEU A 328 9.98 4.54 -19.73
CA LEU A 328 9.93 4.62 -18.27
C LEU A 328 8.95 3.61 -17.66
N ASN A 329 7.76 3.49 -18.25
CA ASN A 329 6.77 2.51 -17.81
C ASN A 329 7.34 1.07 -17.89
N ARG A 330 8.04 0.73 -18.96
CA ARG A 330 8.73 -0.56 -19.10
C ARG A 330 9.82 -0.74 -18.06
N ILE A 331 10.67 0.26 -17.84
CA ILE A 331 11.75 0.20 -16.85
C ILE A 331 11.20 0.02 -15.43
N LEU A 332 10.19 0.78 -15.05
CA LEU A 332 9.57 0.68 -13.72
C LEU A 332 8.85 -0.66 -13.51
N PHE A 333 8.18 -1.17 -14.55
CA PHE A 333 7.59 -2.51 -14.50
C PHE A 333 8.67 -3.59 -14.32
N LEU A 334 9.78 -3.47 -15.04
CA LEU A 334 10.92 -4.39 -14.91
C LEU A 334 11.59 -4.30 -13.55
N LYS A 335 11.58 -3.13 -12.93
CA LYS A 335 12.11 -2.96 -11.59
C LYS A 335 11.23 -3.68 -10.55
N LEU A 336 9.90 -3.68 -10.72
CA LEU A 336 9.00 -4.51 -9.91
C LEU A 336 9.24 -6.01 -10.15
N LEU A 337 9.39 -6.43 -11.40
CA LEU A 337 9.73 -7.82 -11.73
C LEU A 337 11.05 -8.24 -11.08
N GLU A 338 12.08 -7.42 -11.19
CA GLU A 338 13.38 -7.65 -10.56
C GLU A 338 13.23 -7.84 -9.03
N GLY A 339 12.50 -6.93 -8.37
CA GLY A 339 12.21 -7.03 -6.94
C GLY A 339 11.50 -8.33 -6.58
N GLN A 340 10.54 -8.76 -7.41
CA GLN A 340 9.81 -10.00 -7.23
C GLN A 340 10.70 -11.24 -7.39
N LEU A 341 11.58 -11.26 -8.41
CA LEU A 341 12.52 -12.37 -8.64
C LEU A 341 13.54 -12.48 -7.50
N ILE A 342 14.11 -11.36 -7.05
CA ILE A 342 15.03 -11.33 -5.92
C ILE A 342 14.35 -11.92 -4.67
N LYS A 343 13.07 -11.57 -4.44
CA LYS A 343 12.27 -12.11 -3.35
C LYS A 343 12.09 -13.63 -3.47
N TYR A 344 11.68 -14.14 -4.63
CA TYR A 344 11.48 -15.57 -4.85
C TYR A 344 12.75 -16.38 -4.62
N HIS A 345 13.91 -15.76 -4.85
CA HIS A 345 15.23 -16.35 -4.65
C HIS A 345 15.92 -15.89 -3.35
N LYS A 346 15.15 -15.50 -2.32
CA LYS A 346 15.63 -15.18 -0.97
C LYS A 346 16.75 -14.13 -0.93
N GLY A 347 16.66 -13.10 -1.77
CA GLY A 347 17.63 -12.01 -1.82
C GLY A 347 18.83 -12.25 -2.74
N ASP A 348 18.84 -13.32 -3.57
CA ASP A 348 19.94 -13.60 -4.49
C ASP A 348 20.05 -12.48 -5.56
N ARG A 349 21.13 -11.71 -5.48
CA ARG A 349 21.39 -10.57 -6.37
C ARG A 349 21.73 -10.96 -7.81
N LYS A 350 21.85 -12.24 -8.14
CA LYS A 350 21.96 -12.69 -9.54
C LYS A 350 20.74 -12.34 -10.38
N TYR A 351 19.61 -12.11 -9.71
CA TYR A 351 18.36 -11.68 -10.33
C TYR A 351 18.22 -10.14 -10.41
N SER A 352 19.20 -9.37 -9.93
CA SER A 352 19.27 -7.92 -10.13
C SER A 352 19.89 -7.64 -11.50
N PHE A 353 19.05 -7.36 -12.48
CA PHE A 353 19.49 -7.20 -13.89
C PHE A 353 19.35 -5.76 -14.40
N LEU A 354 18.57 -4.90 -13.75
CA LEU A 354 18.43 -3.49 -14.08
C LEU A 354 19.47 -2.63 -13.34
N ASN A 355 20.71 -2.78 -13.72
CA ASN A 355 21.81 -1.99 -13.15
C ASN A 355 22.90 -1.72 -14.21
N ALA A 356 23.77 -0.73 -13.94
CA ALA A 356 24.83 -0.30 -14.85
C ALA A 356 25.92 -1.36 -15.12
N THR A 357 25.98 -2.45 -14.34
CA THR A 357 26.90 -3.57 -14.59
C THR A 357 26.40 -4.46 -15.73
N TYR A 358 25.10 -4.71 -15.77
CA TYR A 358 24.44 -5.54 -16.79
C TYR A 358 24.10 -4.74 -18.05
N ILE A 359 23.62 -3.50 -17.89
CA ILE A 359 23.12 -2.64 -18.97
C ILE A 359 23.92 -1.36 -18.97
N LYS A 360 24.87 -1.24 -19.88
CA LYS A 360 25.81 -0.12 -19.95
C LYS A 360 25.37 0.99 -20.91
N VAL A 361 24.57 0.64 -21.92
CA VAL A 361 24.14 1.51 -23.00
C VAL A 361 22.66 1.28 -23.34
N PHE A 362 22.03 2.28 -23.95
CA PHE A 362 20.62 2.19 -24.36
C PHE A 362 20.34 1.06 -25.36
N LYS A 363 21.33 0.66 -26.16
CA LYS A 363 21.21 -0.50 -27.04
C LYS A 363 20.95 -1.79 -26.27
N GLU A 364 21.63 -2.02 -25.16
CA GLU A 364 21.43 -3.22 -24.31
C GLU A 364 20.07 -3.20 -23.60
N LEU A 365 19.57 -2.02 -23.28
CA LEU A 365 18.21 -1.88 -22.74
C LEU A 365 17.14 -2.20 -23.81
N ASN A 366 17.39 -1.82 -25.07
CA ASN A 366 16.54 -2.21 -26.19
C ASN A 366 16.54 -3.73 -26.42
N GLU A 367 17.69 -4.38 -26.32
CA GLU A 367 17.83 -5.84 -26.38
C GLU A 367 17.00 -6.50 -25.28
N LEU A 368 17.06 -5.97 -24.05
CA LEU A 368 16.25 -6.46 -22.93
C LEU A 368 14.75 -6.38 -23.24
N PHE A 369 14.27 -5.27 -23.77
CA PHE A 369 12.85 -5.11 -24.08
C PHE A 369 12.37 -6.06 -25.16
N PHE A 370 13.08 -6.13 -26.29
CA PHE A 370 12.56 -6.73 -27.52
C PHE A 370 13.18 -8.09 -27.86
N GLU A 371 14.33 -8.45 -27.31
CA GLU A 371 15.01 -9.71 -27.60
C GLU A 371 15.05 -10.67 -26.40
N VAL A 372 14.75 -10.16 -25.20
CA VAL A 372 14.68 -10.99 -23.98
C VAL A 372 13.23 -11.20 -23.57
N LEU A 373 12.49 -10.13 -23.27
CA LEU A 373 11.17 -10.20 -22.67
C LEU A 373 10.07 -10.56 -23.67
N ALA A 374 10.24 -10.15 -24.91
CA ALA A 374 9.31 -10.45 -26.01
C ALA A 374 9.64 -11.78 -26.75
N VAL A 375 10.76 -12.44 -26.44
CA VAL A 375 11.21 -13.67 -27.12
C VAL A 375 11.34 -14.81 -26.12
N LYS A 376 10.76 -16.00 -26.48
CA LYS A 376 10.87 -17.19 -25.64
C LYS A 376 12.32 -17.56 -25.37
N THR A 377 12.60 -18.07 -24.20
CA THR A 377 13.97 -18.42 -23.76
C THR A 377 14.68 -19.36 -24.75
N THR A 378 13.94 -20.31 -25.34
CA THR A 378 14.47 -21.26 -26.36
C THR A 378 14.86 -20.59 -27.69
N ASP A 379 14.24 -19.48 -28.02
CA ASP A 379 14.35 -18.83 -29.33
C ASP A 379 15.33 -17.64 -29.31
N ARG A 380 15.91 -17.33 -28.14
CA ARG A 380 16.89 -16.25 -27.96
C ARG A 380 18.23 -16.56 -28.64
N ALA A 381 18.82 -15.55 -29.25
CA ALA A 381 20.17 -15.65 -29.79
C ALA A 381 21.19 -16.02 -28.70
N THR A 382 22.25 -16.74 -29.05
CA THR A 382 23.25 -17.26 -28.08
C THR A 382 23.87 -16.17 -27.21
N HIS A 383 24.19 -15.00 -27.78
CA HIS A 383 24.75 -13.89 -27.01
C HIS A 383 23.75 -13.27 -26.02
N ILE A 384 22.48 -13.20 -26.38
CA ILE A 384 21.39 -12.75 -25.51
C ILE A 384 21.18 -13.76 -24.38
N HIS A 385 21.14 -15.05 -24.71
CA HIS A 385 20.98 -16.10 -23.72
C HIS A 385 22.13 -16.13 -22.70
N SER A 386 23.37 -15.92 -23.14
CA SER A 386 24.52 -15.89 -22.22
C SER A 386 24.49 -14.72 -21.23
N LYS A 387 23.94 -13.59 -21.63
CA LYS A 387 23.87 -12.38 -20.81
C LYS A 387 22.61 -12.32 -19.94
N PHE A 388 21.46 -12.69 -20.49
CA PHE A 388 20.14 -12.49 -19.91
C PHE A 388 19.37 -13.82 -19.68
N GLY A 389 20.08 -14.95 -19.59
CA GLY A 389 19.45 -16.27 -19.49
C GLY A 389 18.55 -16.48 -18.25
N ASN A 390 18.83 -15.77 -17.17
CA ASN A 390 18.02 -15.85 -15.93
C ASN A 390 16.75 -14.97 -15.94
N ILE A 391 16.56 -14.17 -17.00
CA ILE A 391 15.40 -13.27 -17.09
C ILE A 391 14.27 -14.00 -17.82
N PRO A 392 13.07 -14.09 -17.23
CA PRO A 392 11.94 -14.83 -17.81
C PRO A 392 11.40 -14.14 -19.07
N TYR A 393 10.75 -14.92 -19.92
CA TYR A 393 9.90 -14.45 -21.00
C TYR A 393 8.53 -14.03 -20.41
N LEU A 394 7.98 -12.90 -20.80
CA LEU A 394 6.73 -12.39 -20.22
C LEU A 394 5.53 -12.42 -21.16
N ASN A 395 5.74 -12.48 -22.47
CA ASN A 395 4.67 -12.44 -23.49
C ASN A 395 3.63 -11.33 -23.27
N SER A 396 4.09 -10.14 -22.91
CA SER A 396 3.20 -9.00 -22.64
C SER A 396 3.29 -8.00 -23.78
N SER A 397 2.13 -7.49 -24.25
CA SER A 397 2.07 -6.42 -25.24
C SER A 397 2.71 -5.10 -24.76
N LEU A 398 3.06 -5.00 -23.46
CA LEU A 398 3.89 -3.93 -22.93
C LEU A 398 5.26 -3.84 -23.62
N PHE A 399 5.81 -4.98 -24.07
CA PHE A 399 7.10 -5.09 -24.73
C PHE A 399 6.98 -5.23 -26.25
N ASP A 400 5.79 -5.04 -26.83
CA ASP A 400 5.64 -4.86 -28.26
C ASP A 400 6.12 -3.47 -28.67
N SER A 401 6.76 -3.36 -29.83
CA SER A 401 7.13 -2.05 -30.36
C SER A 401 5.88 -1.22 -30.68
N THR A 402 5.82 -0.01 -30.19
CA THR A 402 4.75 0.93 -30.53
C THR A 402 4.85 1.37 -31.98
N GLU A 403 3.78 1.95 -32.56
CA GLU A 403 3.82 2.49 -33.92
C GLU A 403 4.93 3.55 -34.08
N PHE A 404 5.15 4.39 -33.06
CA PHE A 404 6.24 5.36 -33.03
C PHE A 404 7.62 4.69 -33.04
N GLU A 405 7.81 3.62 -32.26
CA GLU A 405 9.07 2.87 -32.21
C GLU A 405 9.35 2.10 -33.49
N LEU A 406 8.30 1.65 -34.20
CA LEU A 406 8.45 0.99 -35.51
C LEU A 406 8.75 1.97 -36.63
N SER A 407 8.11 3.14 -36.58
CA SER A 407 8.15 4.09 -37.71
C SER A 407 9.25 5.13 -37.58
N TYR A 408 9.66 5.52 -36.38
CA TYR A 408 10.47 6.70 -36.18
C TYR A 408 11.71 6.51 -35.31
N PHE A 409 11.57 6.04 -34.05
CA PHE A 409 12.66 6.19 -33.09
C PHE A 409 12.60 5.15 -31.96
N LYS A 410 13.70 4.47 -31.68
CA LYS A 410 13.83 3.47 -30.60
C LYS A 410 14.77 3.96 -29.51
N ILE A 411 14.62 3.41 -28.31
CA ILE A 411 15.48 3.77 -27.18
C ILE A 411 16.98 3.57 -27.45
N LYS A 412 17.35 2.61 -28.31
CA LYS A 412 18.73 2.37 -28.72
C LYS A 412 19.37 3.52 -29.50
N ASP A 413 18.55 4.44 -30.04
CA ASP A 413 18.98 5.57 -30.86
C ASP A 413 19.35 6.79 -30.00
N LEU A 414 19.17 6.70 -28.66
CA LEU A 414 19.62 7.73 -27.74
C LEU A 414 21.14 7.79 -27.62
N ASN A 415 21.65 8.99 -27.34
CA ASN A 415 23.07 9.21 -27.14
C ASN A 415 23.53 8.77 -25.75
N ASP A 416 24.35 7.73 -25.70
CA ASP A 416 24.88 7.13 -24.47
C ASP A 416 25.94 7.98 -23.74
N ARG A 417 26.46 9.04 -24.35
CA ARG A 417 27.57 9.83 -23.80
C ARG A 417 27.13 11.03 -22.98
N LEU A 418 25.84 11.31 -22.98
CA LEU A 418 25.30 12.48 -22.30
C LEU A 418 25.20 12.26 -20.81
N GLU A 419 25.45 13.33 -20.08
CA GLU A 419 25.40 13.36 -18.62
C GLU A 419 24.39 14.40 -18.14
N ILE A 420 23.88 14.21 -16.95
CA ILE A 420 23.00 15.17 -16.24
C ILE A 420 23.53 15.41 -14.83
N PRO A 421 23.36 16.62 -14.29
CA PRO A 421 23.69 16.90 -12.90
C PRO A 421 22.79 16.07 -11.97
N VAL A 422 23.39 15.53 -10.92
CA VAL A 422 22.62 14.83 -9.87
C VAL A 422 21.67 15.82 -9.21
N TYR A 423 20.43 15.39 -8.98
CA TYR A 423 19.40 16.22 -8.36
C TYR A 423 19.84 16.74 -6.99
N ALA A 424 19.69 18.03 -6.73
CA ALA A 424 20.18 18.66 -5.50
C ALA A 424 19.65 18.03 -4.19
N GLN A 425 18.45 17.44 -4.25
CA GLN A 425 17.83 16.73 -3.14
C GLN A 425 17.85 15.21 -3.34
N SER A 426 18.78 14.71 -4.15
CA SER A 426 18.90 13.29 -4.46
C SER A 426 19.00 12.44 -3.19
N VAL A 427 18.42 11.23 -3.25
CA VAL A 427 18.54 10.21 -2.22
C VAL A 427 19.90 9.51 -2.26
N LEU A 428 20.66 9.67 -3.34
CA LEU A 428 21.96 9.03 -3.51
C LEU A 428 23.00 9.57 -2.51
N LYS A 429 23.65 8.64 -1.81
CA LYS A 429 24.71 8.94 -0.84
C LYS A 429 25.95 8.14 -1.14
N SER A 430 27.10 8.74 -0.87
CA SER A 430 28.39 8.04 -0.88
C SER A 430 28.48 7.04 0.28
N ALA A 431 29.50 6.20 0.29
CA ALA A 431 29.78 5.29 1.40
C ALA A 431 29.98 6.01 2.76
N SER A 432 30.35 7.31 2.73
CA SER A 432 30.47 8.15 3.94
C SER A 432 29.14 8.78 4.39
N GLY A 433 28.02 8.49 3.71
CA GLY A 433 26.70 9.07 4.01
C GLY A 433 26.47 10.49 3.43
N THR A 434 27.46 11.07 2.74
CA THR A 434 27.35 12.39 2.10
C THR A 434 26.55 12.28 0.80
N ARG A 435 25.69 13.24 0.49
CA ARG A 435 24.96 13.29 -0.79
C ARG A 435 25.94 13.36 -1.96
N ILE A 436 25.66 12.57 -3.00
CA ILE A 436 26.42 12.59 -4.24
C ILE A 436 26.05 13.86 -5.02
N SER A 437 27.03 14.52 -5.61
CA SER A 437 26.87 15.70 -6.48
C SER A 437 27.76 15.55 -7.72
N GLY A 438 27.59 16.41 -8.70
CA GLY A 438 28.29 16.37 -9.99
C GLY A 438 27.43 15.77 -11.08
N ASP A 439 28.04 15.55 -12.26
CA ASP A 439 27.31 15.01 -13.40
C ASP A 439 27.47 13.50 -13.48
N LYS A 440 26.46 12.81 -13.98
CA LYS A 440 26.40 11.37 -14.18
C LYS A 440 25.80 11.03 -15.54
N ASN A 441 26.28 9.95 -16.14
CA ASN A 441 25.63 9.36 -17.30
C ASN A 441 24.16 9.08 -16.99
N THR A 442 23.26 9.49 -17.86
CA THR A 442 21.80 9.48 -17.59
C THR A 442 21.25 8.09 -17.32
N LEU A 443 21.67 7.08 -18.11
CA LEU A 443 21.20 5.70 -17.91
C LEU A 443 21.73 5.12 -16.60
N HIS A 444 23.00 5.33 -16.29
CA HIS A 444 23.61 4.87 -15.05
C HIS A 444 22.96 5.56 -13.83
N TYR A 445 22.73 6.87 -13.94
CA TYR A 445 22.06 7.61 -12.88
C TYR A 445 20.64 7.10 -12.65
N LEU A 446 19.87 6.83 -13.70
CA LEU A 446 18.53 6.24 -13.58
C LEU A 446 18.57 4.92 -12.82
N PHE A 447 19.51 4.04 -13.14
CA PHE A 447 19.63 2.75 -12.43
C PHE A 447 20.08 2.91 -10.98
N GLU A 448 21.08 3.75 -10.69
CA GLU A 448 21.50 4.02 -9.31
C GLU A 448 20.37 4.63 -8.50
N PHE A 449 19.61 5.55 -9.09
CA PHE A 449 18.42 6.14 -8.46
C PHE A 449 17.37 5.09 -8.15
N LEU A 450 17.04 4.22 -9.09
CA LEU A 450 16.08 3.13 -8.84
C LEU A 450 16.60 2.14 -7.80
N ASP A 451 17.89 1.83 -7.80
CA ASP A 451 18.51 0.93 -6.82
C ASP A 451 18.56 1.51 -5.40
N ALA A 452 18.41 2.81 -5.23
CA ALA A 452 18.28 3.45 -3.92
C ALA A 452 16.95 3.18 -3.24
N TYR A 453 15.98 2.62 -3.96
CA TYR A 453 14.66 2.25 -3.45
C TYR A 453 14.45 0.74 -3.47
N ASP A 454 13.52 0.26 -2.64
CA ASP A 454 13.09 -1.13 -2.61
C ASP A 454 11.77 -1.28 -3.38
N PHE A 455 11.80 -2.03 -4.47
CA PHE A 455 10.63 -2.31 -5.32
C PHE A 455 9.97 -3.65 -4.99
N ALA A 456 10.47 -4.38 -4.01
CA ALA A 456 9.78 -5.57 -3.53
C ALA A 456 8.48 -5.15 -2.84
N SER A 457 7.37 -5.71 -3.26
CA SER A 457 6.05 -5.43 -2.66
C SER A 457 5.98 -5.81 -1.17
N ASP A 458 6.84 -6.74 -0.75
CA ASP A 458 6.98 -7.21 0.62
C ASP A 458 8.45 -7.55 0.84
N SER A 459 9.16 -6.87 1.73
CA SER A 459 10.51 -7.29 2.06
C SER A 459 10.46 -8.62 2.82
N THR A 460 11.24 -9.59 2.38
CA THR A 460 11.48 -10.84 3.13
C THR A 460 12.34 -10.61 4.37
N ALA A 461 13.03 -9.47 4.42
CA ALA A 461 13.79 -9.04 5.57
C ALA A 461 12.91 -8.11 6.42
N GLU A 462 12.49 -8.57 7.58
CA GLU A 462 11.70 -7.80 8.53
C GLU A 462 12.46 -6.59 9.08
N ILE A 463 13.79 -6.65 8.99
CA ILE A 463 14.70 -5.56 9.33
C ILE A 463 15.50 -5.19 8.08
N GLN A 464 15.36 -3.96 7.64
CA GLN A 464 16.17 -3.42 6.55
C GLN A 464 17.57 -3.07 7.06
N GLU A 465 18.54 -3.85 6.63
CA GLU A 465 19.98 -3.53 6.85
C GLU A 465 20.41 -2.30 6.02
N GLN A 466 19.79 -2.09 4.86
CA GLN A 466 19.95 -0.90 4.03
C GLN A 466 18.68 -0.05 4.14
N ASN A 467 18.80 1.21 4.54
CA ASN A 467 17.69 2.15 4.73
C ASN A 467 17.01 2.59 3.40
N LYS A 468 16.47 1.63 2.64
CA LYS A 468 15.78 1.91 1.38
C LYS A 468 14.29 2.18 1.62
N THR A 469 13.75 3.19 0.96
CA THR A 469 12.30 3.44 0.97
C THR A 469 11.62 2.49 0.00
N ILE A 470 10.51 1.89 0.42
CA ILE A 470 9.74 0.97 -0.41
C ILE A 470 8.92 1.76 -1.43
N ILE A 471 8.97 1.34 -2.68
CA ILE A 471 8.14 1.81 -3.79
C ILE A 471 7.33 0.62 -4.29
N ASN A 472 6.12 0.48 -3.79
CA ASN A 472 5.23 -0.60 -4.22
C ASN A 472 4.45 -0.23 -5.49
N ALA A 473 3.69 -1.18 -6.02
CA ALA A 473 2.89 -1.02 -7.24
C ALA A 473 1.85 0.10 -7.15
N SER A 474 1.25 0.32 -5.97
CA SER A 474 0.26 1.37 -5.75
C SER A 474 0.88 2.76 -5.80
N VAL A 475 2.05 2.95 -5.19
CA VAL A 475 2.82 4.20 -5.26
C VAL A 475 3.25 4.48 -6.71
N LEU A 476 3.70 3.46 -7.46
CA LEU A 476 3.99 3.62 -8.89
C LEU A 476 2.74 4.01 -9.69
N GLY A 477 1.58 3.47 -9.38
CA GLY A 477 0.31 3.86 -9.98
C GLY A 477 0.06 5.37 -9.86
N LEU A 478 0.25 5.95 -8.67
CA LEU A 478 0.12 7.40 -8.46
C LEU A 478 1.15 8.22 -9.24
N ILE A 479 2.36 7.70 -9.39
CA ILE A 479 3.43 8.35 -10.18
C ILE A 479 3.05 8.36 -11.66
N PHE A 480 2.61 7.23 -12.20
CA PHE A 480 2.13 7.12 -13.58
C PHE A 480 0.99 8.08 -13.87
N GLU A 481 0.01 8.17 -12.97
CA GLU A 481 -1.11 9.11 -13.09
C GLU A 481 -0.62 10.55 -13.18
N LYS A 482 0.26 10.95 -12.27
CA LYS A 482 0.80 12.31 -12.24
C LYS A 482 1.58 12.66 -13.50
N ILE A 483 2.45 11.77 -13.96
CA ILE A 483 3.28 12.02 -15.15
C ILE A 483 2.43 12.09 -16.43
N ASN A 484 1.36 11.30 -16.52
CA ASN A 484 0.53 11.20 -17.73
C ASN A 484 -0.69 12.13 -17.73
N GLY A 485 -1.23 12.49 -16.56
CA GLY A 485 -2.51 13.19 -16.44
C GLY A 485 -2.46 14.73 -16.58
N TYR A 486 -1.30 15.31 -16.78
CA TYR A 486 -1.12 16.74 -16.57
C TYR A 486 -1.73 17.65 -17.65
N LYS A 487 -1.94 17.19 -18.88
CA LYS A 487 -2.46 18.01 -19.99
C LYS A 487 -3.98 17.87 -20.22
N ASP A 488 -4.57 16.77 -19.85
CA ASP A 488 -5.86 16.34 -20.38
C ASP A 488 -7.03 16.51 -19.40
N GLY A 489 -6.84 17.24 -18.30
CA GLY A 489 -7.90 17.48 -17.31
C GLY A 489 -8.37 16.21 -16.58
N SER A 490 -7.54 15.18 -16.54
CA SER A 490 -7.84 13.91 -15.90
C SER A 490 -7.93 14.08 -14.38
N PHE A 491 -9.06 13.66 -13.79
CA PHE A 491 -9.25 13.60 -12.35
C PHE A 491 -9.29 12.14 -11.93
N PHE A 492 -8.40 11.75 -11.04
CA PHE A 492 -8.33 10.39 -10.54
C PHE A 492 -9.04 10.30 -9.19
N THR A 493 -9.94 9.34 -9.07
CA THR A 493 -10.64 9.07 -7.82
C THR A 493 -9.67 8.41 -6.83
N PRO A 494 -9.52 8.93 -5.60
CA PRO A 494 -8.65 8.33 -4.59
C PRO A 494 -9.02 6.87 -4.28
N GLY A 495 -8.00 6.02 -4.07
CA GLY A 495 -8.17 4.58 -3.87
C GLY A 495 -9.13 4.21 -2.73
N PHE A 496 -9.14 4.95 -1.61
CA PHE A 496 -10.09 4.66 -0.53
C PHE A 496 -11.57 4.84 -0.93
N ILE A 497 -11.85 5.76 -1.87
CA ILE A 497 -13.21 5.95 -2.41
C ILE A 497 -13.56 4.80 -3.36
N THR A 498 -12.64 4.43 -4.26
CA THR A 498 -12.90 3.33 -5.21
C THR A 498 -13.09 2.01 -4.49
N MET A 499 -12.29 1.72 -3.47
CA MET A 499 -12.46 0.54 -2.61
C MET A 499 -13.83 0.53 -1.93
N TYR A 500 -14.23 1.63 -1.29
CA TYR A 500 -15.53 1.73 -0.64
C TYR A 500 -16.68 1.49 -1.62
N MET A 501 -16.66 2.17 -2.78
CA MET A 501 -17.70 2.02 -3.80
C MET A 501 -17.74 0.60 -4.36
N CYS A 502 -16.61 0.00 -4.68
CA CYS A 502 -16.55 -1.38 -5.16
C CYS A 502 -17.08 -2.37 -4.13
N ARG A 503 -16.69 -2.23 -2.86
CA ARG A 503 -17.16 -3.08 -1.78
C ARG A 503 -18.69 -3.05 -1.67
N GLU A 504 -19.29 -1.86 -1.60
CA GLU A 504 -20.73 -1.69 -1.43
C GLU A 504 -21.53 -2.19 -2.64
N THR A 505 -21.06 -1.89 -3.85
CA THR A 505 -21.82 -2.20 -5.07
C THR A 505 -21.63 -3.63 -5.54
N ILE A 506 -20.41 -4.16 -5.54
CA ILE A 506 -20.13 -5.50 -6.05
C ILE A 506 -20.74 -6.56 -5.14
N ARG A 507 -20.66 -6.40 -3.82
CA ARG A 507 -21.29 -7.34 -2.87
C ARG A 507 -22.81 -7.45 -3.09
N ARG A 508 -23.48 -6.33 -3.31
CA ARG A 508 -24.92 -6.31 -3.65
C ARG A 508 -25.19 -6.99 -4.99
N ALA A 509 -24.42 -6.67 -6.01
CA ALA A 509 -24.55 -7.29 -7.33
C ALA A 509 -24.32 -8.82 -7.29
N VAL A 510 -23.37 -9.30 -6.46
CA VAL A 510 -23.17 -10.73 -6.25
C VAL A 510 -24.42 -11.36 -5.64
N VAL A 511 -24.97 -10.81 -4.56
CA VAL A 511 -26.20 -11.33 -3.92
C VAL A 511 -27.35 -11.38 -4.94
N GLU A 512 -27.55 -10.32 -5.73
CA GLU A 512 -28.57 -10.26 -6.79
C GLU A 512 -28.36 -11.35 -7.84
N LYS A 513 -27.13 -11.57 -8.32
CA LYS A 513 -26.81 -12.61 -9.31
C LYS A 513 -27.11 -14.02 -8.80
N PHE A 514 -26.84 -14.31 -7.53
CA PHE A 514 -27.20 -15.59 -6.94
C PHE A 514 -28.73 -15.72 -6.78
N ASN A 515 -29.41 -14.66 -6.36
CA ASN A 515 -30.87 -14.65 -6.26
C ASN A 515 -31.54 -14.89 -7.64
N GLU A 516 -31.06 -14.21 -8.69
CA GLU A 516 -31.53 -14.40 -10.07
C GLU A 516 -31.32 -15.84 -10.56
N ARG A 517 -30.08 -16.34 -10.41
CA ARG A 517 -29.69 -17.65 -10.98
C ARG A 517 -30.34 -18.85 -10.29
N PHE A 518 -30.46 -18.81 -8.97
CA PHE A 518 -30.94 -19.92 -8.17
C PHE A 518 -32.35 -19.70 -7.57
N THR A 519 -33.00 -18.60 -7.94
CA THR A 519 -34.31 -18.21 -7.42
C THR A 519 -34.30 -18.15 -5.88
N TRP A 520 -33.22 -17.57 -5.33
CA TRP A 520 -33.09 -17.35 -3.91
C TRP A 520 -33.61 -15.95 -3.52
N SER A 521 -33.83 -15.73 -2.24
CA SER A 521 -34.24 -14.44 -1.67
C SER A 521 -33.29 -14.05 -0.51
N CYS A 522 -31.99 -14.03 -0.78
CA CYS A 522 -30.98 -13.55 0.15
C CYS A 522 -31.10 -12.02 0.27
N ALA A 523 -31.20 -11.49 1.48
CA ALA A 523 -31.24 -10.05 1.71
C ALA A 523 -29.82 -9.44 1.77
N ASN A 524 -28.86 -10.23 2.17
CA ASN A 524 -27.47 -9.79 2.41
C ASN A 524 -26.45 -10.91 2.12
N PHE A 525 -25.20 -10.59 2.32
CA PHE A 525 -24.07 -11.50 2.06
C PHE A 525 -24.04 -12.69 3.03
N THR A 526 -24.46 -12.50 4.28
CA THR A 526 -24.56 -13.60 5.28
C THR A 526 -25.63 -14.62 4.89
N ASP A 527 -26.78 -14.16 4.40
CA ASP A 527 -27.84 -15.06 3.90
C ASP A 527 -27.36 -15.87 2.70
N LEU A 528 -26.57 -15.25 1.82
CA LEU A 528 -25.96 -15.94 0.68
C LEU A 528 -24.99 -17.02 1.16
N TYR A 529 -24.08 -16.69 2.08
CA TYR A 529 -23.10 -17.63 2.63
C TYR A 529 -23.78 -18.89 3.17
N ASN A 530 -24.87 -18.73 3.94
CA ASN A 530 -25.63 -19.85 4.54
C ASN A 530 -26.34 -20.75 3.51
N LYS A 531 -26.42 -20.33 2.24
CA LYS A 531 -27.07 -21.15 1.16
C LYS A 531 -26.09 -21.79 0.21
N LEU A 532 -24.80 -21.47 0.28
CA LEU A 532 -23.78 -21.97 -0.64
C LEU A 532 -23.60 -23.50 -0.61
N ASP A 533 -23.92 -24.15 0.50
CA ASP A 533 -23.87 -25.62 0.60
C ASP A 533 -24.83 -26.33 -0.35
N LYS A 534 -25.78 -25.61 -0.95
CA LYS A 534 -26.78 -26.15 -1.88
C LYS A 534 -26.31 -26.24 -3.32
N ILE A 535 -25.14 -25.69 -3.63
CA ILE A 535 -24.58 -25.62 -4.98
C ILE A 535 -23.11 -26.04 -4.97
N THR A 536 -22.59 -26.37 -6.14
CA THR A 536 -21.17 -26.71 -6.29
C THR A 536 -20.29 -25.46 -6.28
N THR A 537 -19.00 -25.65 -6.01
CA THR A 537 -18.00 -24.57 -6.07
C THR A 537 -17.90 -23.98 -7.47
N GLU A 538 -18.02 -24.81 -8.50
CA GLU A 538 -17.99 -24.39 -9.91
C GLU A 538 -19.20 -23.52 -10.26
N GLU A 539 -20.39 -23.90 -9.84
CA GLU A 539 -21.61 -23.08 -10.05
C GLU A 539 -21.51 -21.73 -9.34
N ALA A 540 -20.99 -21.71 -8.10
CA ALA A 540 -20.77 -20.49 -7.36
C ALA A 540 -19.75 -19.59 -8.05
N ASN A 541 -18.59 -20.14 -8.46
CA ASN A 541 -17.57 -19.39 -9.22
C ASN A 541 -18.11 -18.88 -10.55
N ALA A 542 -18.83 -19.71 -11.31
CA ALA A 542 -19.45 -19.30 -12.57
C ALA A 542 -20.46 -18.15 -12.38
N THR A 543 -21.17 -18.12 -11.25
CA THR A 543 -22.11 -17.03 -10.92
C THR A 543 -21.36 -15.74 -10.65
N VAL A 544 -20.31 -15.76 -9.81
CA VAL A 544 -19.49 -14.58 -9.56
C VAL A 544 -18.79 -14.09 -10.83
N ASN A 545 -18.21 -15.00 -11.63
CA ASN A 545 -17.51 -14.68 -12.89
C ASN A 545 -18.46 -14.20 -14.01
N SER A 546 -19.78 -14.31 -13.84
CA SER A 546 -20.75 -13.77 -14.78
C SER A 546 -20.94 -12.25 -14.66
N LEU A 547 -20.42 -11.63 -13.59
CA LEU A 547 -20.45 -10.17 -13.42
C LEU A 547 -19.70 -9.50 -14.57
N LYS A 548 -20.25 -8.39 -15.05
CA LYS A 548 -19.62 -7.50 -16.04
C LYS A 548 -19.54 -6.10 -15.45
N ILE A 549 -18.34 -5.65 -15.21
CA ILE A 549 -18.04 -4.35 -14.63
C ILE A 549 -17.36 -3.53 -15.71
N CYS A 550 -17.99 -2.43 -16.09
CA CYS A 550 -17.47 -1.52 -17.12
C CYS A 550 -17.27 -0.13 -16.54
N ASP A 551 -16.05 0.38 -16.65
CA ASP A 551 -15.73 1.78 -16.37
C ASP A 551 -15.64 2.55 -17.69
N PRO A 552 -16.62 3.44 -18.00
CA PRO A 552 -16.67 4.17 -19.26
C PRO A 552 -15.69 5.37 -19.33
N ALA A 553 -14.98 5.66 -18.25
CA ALA A 553 -13.94 6.69 -18.13
C ALA A 553 -12.82 6.18 -17.24
N VAL A 554 -12.22 5.05 -17.66
CA VAL A 554 -11.40 4.18 -16.81
C VAL A 554 -10.15 4.85 -16.22
N GLY A 555 -9.68 5.94 -16.86
CA GLY A 555 -8.48 6.63 -16.40
C GLY A 555 -7.30 5.67 -16.26
N SER A 556 -6.64 5.72 -15.12
CA SER A 556 -5.54 4.81 -14.75
C SER A 556 -6.00 3.45 -14.21
N GLY A 557 -7.30 3.16 -14.16
CA GLY A 557 -7.85 1.86 -13.77
C GLY A 557 -8.03 1.64 -12.27
N HIS A 558 -8.13 2.68 -11.44
CA HIS A 558 -8.34 2.52 -10.00
C HIS A 558 -9.57 1.69 -9.66
N PHE A 559 -10.72 2.00 -10.29
CA PHE A 559 -11.94 1.23 -10.08
C PHE A 559 -11.78 -0.24 -10.47
N LEU A 560 -11.10 -0.51 -11.57
CA LEU A 560 -10.91 -1.90 -12.03
C LEU A 560 -9.98 -2.69 -11.10
N VAL A 561 -8.92 -2.07 -10.57
CA VAL A 561 -8.05 -2.71 -9.57
C VAL A 561 -8.81 -2.96 -8.27
N SER A 562 -9.55 -1.96 -7.77
CA SER A 562 -10.38 -2.14 -6.57
C SER A 562 -11.47 -3.21 -6.77
N ALA A 563 -12.07 -3.28 -7.98
CA ALA A 563 -13.05 -4.32 -8.32
C ALA A 563 -12.42 -5.71 -8.38
N LEU A 564 -11.22 -5.84 -8.97
CA LEU A 564 -10.45 -7.10 -8.98
C LEU A 564 -10.22 -7.61 -7.56
N ASN A 565 -9.72 -6.74 -6.70
CA ASN A 565 -9.42 -7.07 -5.31
C ASN A 565 -10.70 -7.47 -4.54
N GLU A 566 -11.78 -6.73 -4.72
CA GLU A 566 -13.05 -7.03 -4.05
C GLU A 566 -13.64 -8.37 -4.49
N ILE A 567 -13.60 -8.71 -5.79
CA ILE A 567 -14.11 -10.01 -6.28
C ILE A 567 -13.28 -11.16 -5.69
N ILE A 568 -11.96 -11.04 -5.60
CA ILE A 568 -11.09 -12.06 -4.96
C ILE A 568 -11.45 -12.19 -3.47
N SER A 569 -11.62 -11.08 -2.76
CA SER A 569 -12.02 -11.08 -1.35
C SER A 569 -13.38 -11.75 -1.13
N ILE A 570 -14.37 -11.43 -1.98
CA ILE A 570 -15.69 -12.07 -1.97
C ILE A 570 -15.56 -13.60 -2.14
N LYS A 571 -14.79 -14.06 -3.12
CA LYS A 571 -14.58 -15.51 -3.34
C LYS A 571 -13.89 -16.18 -2.15
N SER A 572 -12.96 -15.48 -1.48
CA SER A 572 -12.33 -15.97 -0.26
C SER A 572 -13.34 -16.07 0.89
N GLU A 573 -14.13 -15.03 1.15
CA GLU A 573 -15.13 -15.01 2.21
C GLU A 573 -16.23 -16.06 1.98
N LEU A 574 -16.63 -16.29 0.72
CA LEU A 574 -17.59 -17.35 0.37
C LEU A 574 -16.97 -18.75 0.39
N GLY A 575 -15.66 -18.86 0.59
CA GLY A 575 -14.95 -20.15 0.61
C GLY A 575 -14.99 -20.90 -0.73
N ILE A 576 -15.10 -20.17 -1.85
CA ILE A 576 -15.21 -20.71 -3.20
C ILE A 576 -13.94 -20.56 -4.03
N LEU A 577 -12.88 -19.94 -3.50
CA LEU A 577 -11.58 -19.95 -4.16
C LEU A 577 -11.09 -21.37 -4.31
N ALA A 578 -10.83 -21.78 -5.53
CA ALA A 578 -10.40 -23.14 -5.85
C ALA A 578 -9.35 -23.15 -6.96
N ASP A 579 -8.45 -24.11 -6.89
CA ASP A 579 -7.48 -24.35 -7.96
C ASP A 579 -8.14 -24.92 -9.24
N ARG A 580 -7.38 -25.07 -10.30
CA ARG A 580 -7.89 -25.61 -11.59
C ARG A 580 -8.48 -27.01 -11.51
N THR A 581 -8.20 -27.76 -10.45
CA THR A 581 -8.77 -29.10 -10.20
C THR A 581 -10.09 -29.04 -9.43
N GLY A 582 -10.52 -27.84 -9.00
CA GLY A 582 -11.70 -27.62 -8.17
C GLY A 582 -11.46 -27.79 -6.66
N LYS A 583 -10.21 -28.02 -6.22
CA LYS A 583 -9.86 -28.13 -4.82
C LYS A 583 -9.81 -26.74 -4.18
N ARG A 584 -10.67 -26.48 -3.18
CA ARG A 584 -10.77 -25.20 -2.48
C ARG A 584 -9.48 -24.86 -1.72
N LEU A 585 -9.15 -23.57 -1.65
CA LEU A 585 -8.12 -23.03 -0.75
C LEU A 585 -8.70 -22.95 0.67
N ARG A 586 -8.32 -23.89 1.52
CA ARG A 586 -8.74 -23.91 2.93
C ARG A 586 -7.57 -23.47 3.82
N GLY A 587 -7.88 -22.77 4.94
CA GLY A 587 -6.86 -22.27 5.86
C GLY A 587 -6.20 -20.96 5.42
N TYR A 588 -6.64 -20.38 4.30
CA TYR A 588 -6.18 -19.07 3.83
C TYR A 588 -7.29 -18.04 3.96
N SER A 589 -6.95 -16.87 4.48
CA SER A 589 -7.82 -15.70 4.48
C SER A 589 -7.24 -14.62 3.58
N ILE A 590 -8.09 -13.96 2.82
CA ILE A 590 -7.68 -12.86 1.93
C ILE A 590 -8.45 -11.62 2.33
N ILE A 591 -7.73 -10.58 2.70
CA ILE A 591 -8.30 -9.28 3.05
C ILE A 591 -7.75 -8.20 2.14
N ILE A 592 -8.48 -7.09 2.02
CA ILE A 592 -8.05 -5.91 1.28
C ILE A 592 -7.62 -4.86 2.29
N GLU A 593 -6.40 -4.39 2.15
CA GLU A 593 -5.88 -3.28 2.94
C GLU A 593 -5.08 -2.34 2.03
N ASN A 594 -5.37 -1.03 2.09
CA ASN A 594 -4.72 -0.02 1.25
C ASN A 594 -4.68 -0.35 -0.25
N ASP A 595 -5.79 -0.88 -0.79
CA ASP A 595 -5.96 -1.32 -2.18
C ASP A 595 -5.02 -2.49 -2.58
N GLU A 596 -4.50 -3.23 -1.61
CA GLU A 596 -3.70 -4.44 -1.81
C GLU A 596 -4.37 -5.67 -1.21
N LEU A 597 -4.25 -6.82 -1.91
CA LEU A 597 -4.65 -8.11 -1.37
C LEU A 597 -3.57 -8.63 -0.43
N ILE A 598 -3.97 -8.93 0.80
CA ILE A 598 -3.13 -9.56 1.78
C ILE A 598 -3.66 -10.96 2.07
N ILE A 599 -2.78 -11.93 1.90
CA ILE A 599 -3.07 -13.34 2.10
C ILE A 599 -2.44 -13.76 3.42
N THR A 600 -3.22 -14.41 4.26
CA THR A 600 -2.73 -15.00 5.51
C THR A 600 -3.06 -16.48 5.57
N ALA A 601 -2.17 -17.25 6.18
CA ALA A 601 -2.35 -18.65 6.52
C ALA A 601 -2.13 -18.77 8.05
N ASP A 602 -3.11 -19.29 8.80
CA ASP A 602 -3.04 -19.39 10.25
C ASP A 602 -2.63 -18.07 10.95
N GLU A 603 -3.17 -16.95 10.46
CA GLU A 603 -2.90 -15.57 10.93
C GLU A 603 -1.50 -15.02 10.58
N GLU A 604 -0.63 -15.83 9.98
CA GLU A 604 0.66 -15.38 9.46
C GLU A 604 0.56 -14.95 8.00
N ILE A 605 1.39 -13.98 7.60
CA ILE A 605 1.41 -13.47 6.23
C ILE A 605 1.95 -14.55 5.31
N PHE A 606 1.23 -14.85 4.24
CA PHE A 606 1.65 -15.82 3.22
C PHE A 606 2.78 -15.24 2.36
N PHE A 607 3.86 -16.01 2.22
CA PHE A 607 4.96 -15.74 1.30
C PHE A 607 5.12 -16.89 0.32
N TYR A 608 5.21 -16.56 -0.97
CA TYR A 608 5.39 -17.55 -2.02
C TYR A 608 6.76 -18.22 -1.95
N ASN A 609 6.74 -19.54 -1.95
CA ASN A 609 7.91 -20.41 -2.05
C ASN A 609 7.66 -21.49 -3.12
N TYR A 610 8.29 -21.36 -4.29
CA TYR A 610 8.11 -22.28 -5.41
C TYR A 610 8.56 -23.74 -5.13
N LYS A 611 9.31 -23.96 -4.05
CA LYS A 611 9.74 -25.30 -3.61
C LYS A 611 8.72 -26.02 -2.73
N ASP A 612 7.73 -25.30 -2.22
CA ASP A 612 6.64 -25.86 -1.43
C ASP A 612 5.40 -26.04 -2.31
N PRO A 613 4.91 -27.29 -2.48
CA PRO A 613 3.77 -27.58 -3.36
C PRO A 613 2.49 -26.85 -2.97
N GLU A 614 2.22 -26.65 -1.69
CA GLU A 614 1.02 -25.94 -1.26
C GLU A 614 1.15 -24.43 -1.50
N SER A 615 2.31 -23.84 -1.23
CA SER A 615 2.59 -22.45 -1.57
C SER A 615 2.50 -22.21 -3.08
N GLN A 616 3.01 -23.15 -3.89
CA GLN A 616 2.87 -23.12 -5.35
C GLN A 616 1.39 -23.13 -5.76
N ARG A 617 0.59 -24.03 -5.20
CA ARG A 617 -0.84 -24.16 -5.50
C ARG A 617 -1.62 -22.89 -5.17
N VAL A 618 -1.34 -22.26 -4.03
CA VAL A 618 -1.98 -21.00 -3.64
C VAL A 618 -1.64 -19.88 -4.63
N GLN A 619 -0.37 -19.74 -4.97
CA GLN A 619 0.11 -18.70 -5.89
C GLN A 619 -0.50 -18.87 -7.29
N GLU A 620 -0.51 -20.10 -7.82
CA GLU A 620 -1.14 -20.44 -9.09
C GLU A 620 -2.63 -20.15 -9.09
N THR A 621 -3.33 -20.54 -8.03
CA THR A 621 -4.77 -20.29 -7.90
C THR A 621 -5.08 -18.79 -7.97
N LEU A 622 -4.34 -17.97 -7.23
CA LEU A 622 -4.55 -16.53 -7.23
C LEU A 622 -4.23 -15.87 -8.57
N PHE A 623 -3.17 -16.30 -9.23
CA PHE A 623 -2.84 -15.82 -10.58
C PHE A 623 -3.98 -16.10 -11.55
N HIS A 624 -4.48 -17.34 -11.59
CA HIS A 624 -5.53 -17.74 -12.52
C HIS A 624 -6.89 -17.13 -12.19
N GLU A 625 -7.21 -16.96 -10.92
CA GLU A 625 -8.43 -16.25 -10.52
C GLU A 625 -8.38 -14.78 -10.92
N LYS A 626 -7.26 -14.08 -10.69
CA LYS A 626 -7.07 -12.72 -11.18
C LYS A 626 -7.17 -12.64 -12.70
N GLN A 627 -6.50 -13.54 -13.42
CA GLN A 627 -6.59 -13.63 -14.87
C GLN A 627 -8.03 -13.79 -15.35
N THR A 628 -8.76 -14.76 -14.78
CA THR A 628 -10.17 -15.03 -15.12
C THR A 628 -11.06 -13.80 -14.90
N ILE A 629 -10.86 -13.08 -13.80
CA ILE A 629 -11.64 -11.88 -13.50
C ILE A 629 -11.30 -10.74 -14.47
N ILE A 630 -10.03 -10.51 -14.76
CA ILE A 630 -9.59 -9.48 -15.70
C ILE A 630 -10.15 -9.75 -17.10
N GLU A 631 -10.05 -10.99 -17.58
CA GLU A 631 -10.50 -11.36 -18.92
C GLU A 631 -12.03 -11.36 -19.07
N ASN A 632 -12.75 -11.75 -18.03
CA ASN A 632 -14.19 -11.99 -18.14
C ASN A 632 -15.08 -10.95 -17.48
N CYS A 633 -14.59 -10.27 -16.42
CA CYS A 633 -15.44 -9.40 -15.60
C CYS A 633 -15.14 -7.91 -15.77
N LEU A 634 -13.90 -7.53 -16.12
CA LEU A 634 -13.47 -6.14 -16.09
C LEU A 634 -13.34 -5.55 -17.51
N PHE A 635 -13.98 -4.41 -17.73
CA PHE A 635 -13.96 -3.69 -18.99
C PHE A 635 -13.73 -2.20 -18.74
N GLY A 636 -12.97 -1.55 -19.62
CA GLY A 636 -12.68 -0.13 -19.46
C GLY A 636 -12.55 0.59 -20.80
N VAL A 637 -13.01 1.83 -20.85
CA VAL A 637 -12.84 2.72 -21.99
C VAL A 637 -12.32 4.06 -21.51
N ASP A 638 -11.37 4.64 -22.22
CA ASP A 638 -10.93 6.02 -21.98
C ASP A 638 -10.61 6.69 -23.31
N ILE A 639 -10.87 7.99 -23.40
CA ILE A 639 -10.55 8.78 -24.58
C ILE A 639 -9.04 9.03 -24.71
N ASN A 640 -8.31 8.99 -23.59
CA ASN A 640 -6.87 9.22 -23.54
C ASN A 640 -6.12 7.88 -23.70
N PRO A 641 -5.37 7.68 -24.81
CA PRO A 641 -4.61 6.44 -25.02
C PRO A 641 -3.56 6.18 -23.92
N LYS A 642 -3.01 7.24 -23.32
CA LYS A 642 -2.04 7.11 -22.22
C LYS A 642 -2.69 6.54 -20.97
N SER A 643 -3.90 6.99 -20.62
CA SER A 643 -4.68 6.43 -19.52
C SER A 643 -4.96 4.95 -19.73
N VAL A 644 -5.36 4.57 -20.94
CA VAL A 644 -5.57 3.15 -21.32
C VAL A 644 -4.31 2.32 -21.10
N MET A 645 -3.15 2.82 -21.57
CA MET A 645 -1.87 2.14 -21.38
C MET A 645 -1.53 1.96 -19.89
N ILE A 646 -1.76 2.96 -19.05
CA ILE A 646 -1.52 2.87 -17.60
C ILE A 646 -2.49 1.87 -16.95
N CYS A 647 -3.76 1.91 -17.33
CA CYS A 647 -4.74 0.95 -16.82
C CYS A 647 -4.32 -0.49 -17.10
N ARG A 648 -3.91 -0.79 -18.34
CA ARG A 648 -3.37 -2.10 -18.71
C ARG A 648 -2.12 -2.46 -17.90
N LEU A 649 -1.18 -1.52 -17.77
CA LEU A 649 0.03 -1.71 -16.98
C LEU A 649 -0.29 -2.06 -15.53
N ARG A 650 -1.23 -1.37 -14.90
CA ARG A 650 -1.64 -1.67 -13.52
C ARG A 650 -2.28 -3.06 -13.37
N LEU A 651 -3.11 -3.46 -14.32
CA LEU A 651 -3.69 -4.82 -14.30
C LEU A 651 -2.60 -5.90 -14.50
N TRP A 652 -1.59 -5.67 -15.34
CA TRP A 652 -0.44 -6.57 -15.45
C TRP A 652 0.40 -6.60 -14.17
N ILE A 653 0.57 -5.48 -13.48
CA ILE A 653 1.23 -5.43 -12.18
C ILE A 653 0.47 -6.26 -11.15
N GLU A 654 -0.88 -6.20 -11.15
CA GLU A 654 -1.69 -7.05 -10.26
C GLU A 654 -1.52 -8.55 -10.53
N LEU A 655 -1.36 -8.94 -11.78
CA LEU A 655 -1.02 -10.33 -12.14
C LEU A 655 0.43 -10.67 -11.74
N LEU A 656 1.38 -9.75 -11.97
CA LEU A 656 2.78 -9.94 -11.61
C LEU A 656 2.97 -10.21 -10.12
N LYS A 657 2.19 -9.58 -9.24
CA LYS A 657 2.21 -9.84 -7.78
C LYS A 657 2.00 -11.33 -7.44
N ASN A 658 1.26 -12.05 -8.27
CA ASN A 658 1.01 -13.48 -8.12
C ASN A 658 1.68 -14.34 -9.23
N ALA A 659 2.66 -13.79 -9.95
CA ALA A 659 3.44 -14.58 -10.90
C ALA A 659 4.09 -15.78 -10.20
N TYR A 660 4.18 -16.90 -10.89
CA TYR A 660 4.69 -18.15 -10.34
C TYR A 660 5.55 -18.89 -11.36
N TYR A 661 6.48 -19.72 -10.88
CA TYR A 661 7.28 -20.59 -11.73
C TYR A 661 6.50 -21.81 -12.18
N MET A 662 6.52 -22.10 -13.47
CA MET A 662 5.83 -23.26 -14.04
C MET A 662 6.53 -24.58 -13.67
N THR A 663 5.78 -25.54 -13.19
CA THR A 663 6.27 -26.89 -12.83
C THR A 663 6.79 -27.64 -14.06
N GLU A 664 6.16 -27.47 -15.22
CA GLU A 664 6.53 -28.09 -16.51
C GLU A 664 7.93 -27.64 -16.96
N SER A 665 8.31 -26.42 -16.67
CA SER A 665 9.66 -25.90 -16.96
C SER A 665 10.69 -26.29 -15.91
N LYS A 666 10.35 -27.12 -14.91
CA LYS A 666 11.18 -27.41 -13.73
C LYS A 666 11.55 -26.13 -12.96
N PHE A 667 10.62 -25.21 -12.85
CA PHE A 667 10.76 -23.91 -12.16
C PHE A 667 11.84 -22.99 -12.75
N THR A 668 12.04 -23.03 -14.07
CA THR A 668 12.95 -22.14 -14.78
C THR A 668 12.23 -20.98 -15.48
N GLU A 669 10.95 -21.15 -15.81
CA GLU A 669 10.15 -20.14 -16.50
C GLU A 669 8.95 -19.71 -15.66
N LEU A 670 8.65 -18.42 -15.68
CA LEU A 670 7.43 -17.87 -15.08
C LEU A 670 6.23 -18.06 -16.01
N GLN A 671 5.04 -18.17 -15.41
CA GLN A 671 3.79 -18.11 -16.16
C GLN A 671 3.70 -16.78 -16.91
N THR A 672 3.34 -16.84 -18.19
CA THR A 672 3.21 -15.69 -19.07
C THR A 672 2.00 -14.82 -18.70
N LEU A 673 2.14 -13.51 -18.92
CA LEU A 673 1.03 -12.57 -18.71
C LEU A 673 0.02 -12.67 -19.87
N PRO A 674 -1.29 -12.57 -19.61
CA PRO A 674 -2.32 -12.59 -20.64
C PRO A 674 -2.35 -11.28 -21.43
N ASN A 675 -2.90 -11.31 -22.65
CA ASN A 675 -3.23 -10.12 -23.40
C ASN A 675 -4.56 -9.54 -22.91
N ILE A 676 -4.53 -8.36 -22.29
CA ILE A 676 -5.71 -7.66 -21.77
C ILE A 676 -6.19 -6.50 -22.68
N ASP A 677 -5.63 -6.37 -23.87
CA ASP A 677 -5.95 -5.29 -24.82
C ASP A 677 -7.41 -5.36 -25.33
N ILE A 678 -8.03 -6.53 -25.21
CA ILE A 678 -9.42 -6.73 -25.67
C ILE A 678 -10.41 -5.98 -24.76
N ASN A 679 -10.17 -5.95 -23.47
CA ASN A 679 -11.10 -5.44 -22.48
C ASN A 679 -10.92 -3.95 -22.16
N ILE A 680 -9.71 -3.42 -22.37
CA ILE A 680 -9.42 -2.01 -22.09
C ILE A 680 -9.14 -1.29 -23.41
N LYS A 681 -10.05 -0.42 -23.80
CA LYS A 681 -10.07 0.21 -25.13
C LYS A 681 -9.87 1.72 -25.05
N CYS A 682 -9.18 2.27 -26.07
CA CYS A 682 -9.17 3.69 -26.32
C CYS A 682 -10.39 4.07 -27.19
N GLY A 683 -11.17 5.04 -26.73
CA GLY A 683 -12.34 5.51 -27.46
C GLY A 683 -13.20 6.47 -26.64
N ASN A 684 -14.14 7.09 -27.32
CA ASN A 684 -15.12 7.97 -26.70
C ASN A 684 -16.39 7.16 -26.35
N SER A 685 -16.59 6.90 -25.06
CA SER A 685 -17.74 6.14 -24.54
C SER A 685 -19.11 6.81 -24.74
N LEU A 686 -19.13 8.13 -25.05
CA LEU A 686 -20.35 8.90 -25.32
C LEU A 686 -20.75 8.87 -26.79
N VAL A 687 -19.87 8.40 -27.69
CA VAL A 687 -20.15 8.33 -29.12
C VAL A 687 -20.41 6.88 -29.51
N SER A 688 -21.63 6.59 -29.93
CA SER A 688 -22.01 5.29 -30.46
C SER A 688 -21.97 5.30 -31.99
N ARG A 689 -21.48 4.23 -32.60
CA ARG A 689 -21.56 4.00 -34.05
C ARG A 689 -22.98 3.81 -34.54
N PHE A 690 -23.88 3.39 -33.64
CA PHE A 690 -25.28 3.17 -33.92
C PHE A 690 -26.13 4.06 -33.03
N PRO A 691 -27.21 4.67 -33.56
CA PRO A 691 -28.18 5.38 -32.76
C PRO A 691 -28.78 4.48 -31.67
N LEU A 692 -29.09 5.03 -30.51
CA LEU A 692 -29.68 4.28 -29.37
C LEU A 692 -31.01 3.57 -29.73
N LYS A 693 -31.61 3.92 -30.85
CA LYS A 693 -32.89 3.37 -31.36
C LYS A 693 -32.72 2.30 -32.43
N ASP A 694 -31.50 1.98 -32.85
CA ASP A 694 -31.26 0.91 -33.83
C ASP A 694 -31.46 -0.45 -33.18
N ASN A 695 -32.22 -1.29 -33.86
CA ASN A 695 -32.45 -2.67 -33.46
C ASN A 695 -31.18 -3.49 -33.79
N VAL A 696 -30.41 -3.83 -32.78
CA VAL A 696 -29.09 -4.53 -32.92
C VAL A 696 -29.27 -5.98 -33.43
N ASP A 697 -30.46 -6.54 -33.29
CA ASP A 697 -30.79 -7.91 -33.69
C ASP A 697 -30.97 -8.12 -35.21
N SER A 698 -30.87 -7.05 -36.00
CA SER A 698 -31.09 -7.12 -37.46
C SER A 698 -29.80 -6.98 -38.30
N ARG A 699 -28.62 -7.12 -37.71
CA ARG A 699 -27.34 -7.03 -38.46
C ARG A 699 -26.35 -8.10 -38.11
#